data_93184a6f454c67864f864de7b23ee853
#
_entry.id   93184a6f454c67864f864de7b23ee853
#
_cell.length_a   1.000
_cell.length_b   1.000
_cell.length_c   1.000
_cell.angle_alpha   90.00
_cell.angle_beta   90.00
_cell.angle_gamma   90.00
#
_symmetry.space_group_name_H-M   'P 1'
#
loop_
_entity.id
_entity.type
_entity.pdbx_description
1 polymer ?
#
loop_
_entity_poly.entity_id
_entity_poly.type
_entity_poly.pdbx_seq_one_letter_code
_entity_poly.pdbx_strand_id
1 'polypeptide(L)'
;MSDSRASSLRALLFASSAAGMLVAAPAFAADVTADDGVIATADQQQPANLGTIDVNGQVRKPAPHSPEYVAPLVDTPRSVTVIPQAIIEQTGADSLQDILRNSPGITFGAGEGGQPLADRPFIRGQSSGNNIFVDGIRDTGGQQREVFNLEQVEVIKGADSVYSGRGSGGGSINLASKSPKLTPFTSVSAGIGTDDYLRGTIDANMPLGETAALRINLMGASGDVAGRNAVDYDKWGVAASFAVGLGTDSTIVASYYHLDSNQMPDYGIPLYTKLGGATAPRPDASGVLNVSRDAFYGLKARDYLNNTVDSFTFDWTHRFSEALTVRNVSRFSTTLNDYIVTNPGDGGSAQQIGGVWWMKRGTKTRWNPAQTLANVTDVFGKISTGGIKHSYDLGLELTREVNRNASYSTFSTSGSACPAPLTGFDCTPVFDPNPADPWTGVINRSAPSRSITETVGLYAFDSISLTDRFLLNLGVRWDSYQTQGVSINSTQTNGVWTINPLIPATPTGTPGVVALPKREWDFVNYQAGLVFKPTDYSSLYVSYATASTPPLIAGGDQNTAGTGQGSGNLANDILEPEDTETYEVGAKANLFNERLSVGLSAYRLTRKNAQLLVDAGPPATYAQVGEVEVKGVELSVSGNITPAWQVFGGYTHMDSELVRGASNSVNVGESLANTPKNSASLFTTYRVLPRLTLGGGVYYVSRSNGGNQGGAGGGTNRIYAPEYTRVDAYAAYDLTDTASLRLNVKNAGDERYIMRTNGVHHADPAPGRAATLTLNLRF
;
A
#
# COMPACT_ATOMS: atom_id res chain seq x y z
N MET A 1 -18.04 -13.96 33.54
CA MET A 1 -18.15 -15.38 33.14
C MET A 1 -18.21 -15.58 31.60
N SER A 2 -18.47 -14.55 30.82
CA SER A 2 -18.44 -14.58 29.34
C SER A 2 -17.01 -14.48 28.75
N ASP A 3 -16.10 -13.77 29.44
CA ASP A 3 -14.76 -13.52 28.92
C ASP A 3 -13.83 -14.76 28.85
N SER A 4 -14.05 -15.76 29.70
CA SER A 4 -13.19 -16.96 29.70
C SER A 4 -13.50 -17.93 28.53
N ARG A 5 -14.71 -17.87 27.98
CA ARG A 5 -15.10 -18.74 26.86
C ARG A 5 -14.64 -18.22 25.51
N ALA A 6 -14.64 -16.90 25.31
CA ALA A 6 -14.16 -16.28 24.08
C ALA A 6 -12.62 -16.41 23.95
N SER A 7 -11.87 -16.25 25.04
CA SER A 7 -10.42 -16.41 25.05
C SER A 7 -9.98 -17.85 24.80
N SER A 8 -10.72 -18.84 25.31
CA SER A 8 -10.44 -20.26 25.06
C SER A 8 -10.79 -20.68 23.62
N LEU A 9 -11.83 -20.12 23.03
CA LEU A 9 -12.19 -20.39 21.64
C LEU A 9 -11.16 -19.80 20.66
N ARG A 10 -10.66 -18.58 20.95
CA ARG A 10 -9.58 -17.95 20.17
C ARG A 10 -8.27 -18.74 20.26
N ALA A 11 -7.89 -19.19 21.44
CA ALA A 11 -6.70 -20.03 21.63
C ALA A 11 -6.80 -21.37 20.88
N LEU A 12 -7.97 -21.98 20.85
CA LEU A 12 -8.25 -23.20 20.09
C LEU A 12 -8.22 -22.96 18.57
N LEU A 13 -8.78 -21.86 18.07
CA LEU A 13 -8.77 -21.51 16.66
C LEU A 13 -7.34 -21.22 16.14
N PHE A 14 -6.53 -20.49 16.91
CA PHE A 14 -5.13 -20.24 16.54
C PHE A 14 -4.25 -21.51 16.67
N ALA A 15 -4.56 -22.41 17.59
CA ALA A 15 -3.86 -23.70 17.70
C ALA A 15 -4.22 -24.65 16.54
N SER A 16 -5.48 -24.61 16.04
CA SER A 16 -5.89 -25.43 14.89
C SER A 16 -5.29 -24.93 13.57
N SER A 17 -5.06 -23.62 13.40
CA SER A 17 -4.38 -23.09 12.21
C SER A 17 -2.90 -23.49 12.15
N ALA A 18 -2.22 -23.63 13.30
CA ALA A 18 -0.86 -24.16 13.38
C ALA A 18 -0.79 -25.67 13.15
N ALA A 19 -1.83 -26.42 13.55
CA ALA A 19 -1.93 -27.88 13.31
C ALA A 19 -2.26 -28.24 11.85
N GLY A 20 -2.93 -27.36 11.11
CA GLY A 20 -3.18 -27.53 9.68
C GLY A 20 -1.92 -27.58 8.81
N MET A 21 -0.80 -27.05 9.30
CA MET A 21 0.49 -27.16 8.62
C MET A 21 1.19 -28.53 8.78
N LEU A 22 0.72 -29.41 9.68
CA LEU A 22 1.38 -30.66 10.02
C LEU A 22 0.68 -31.93 9.53
N VAL A 23 -0.49 -31.84 8.89
CA VAL A 23 -1.28 -33.03 8.47
C VAL A 23 -1.57 -33.03 6.96
N ALA A 24 -0.56 -32.94 6.14
CA ALA A 24 -0.64 -33.32 4.74
C ALA A 24 0.44 -34.38 4.45
N ALA A 25 0.24 -35.60 4.94
CA ALA A 25 0.96 -36.74 4.43
C ALA A 25 0.24 -37.25 3.18
N PRO A 26 0.94 -37.51 2.06
CA PRO A 26 0.30 -37.96 0.82
C PRO A 26 -0.21 -39.37 0.99
N ALA A 27 -1.49 -39.57 0.80
CA ALA A 27 -2.04 -40.90 0.56
C ALA A 27 -1.74 -41.30 -0.90
N PHE A 28 -0.90 -42.30 -1.10
CA PHE A 28 -0.65 -42.91 -2.38
C PHE A 28 -1.95 -43.61 -2.85
N ALA A 29 -2.50 -43.19 -3.98
CA ALA A 29 -3.59 -43.85 -4.63
C ALA A 29 -3.05 -44.99 -5.52
N ALA A 30 -3.70 -46.14 -5.43
CA ALA A 30 -3.41 -47.29 -6.25
C ALA A 30 -4.11 -47.18 -7.63
N ASP A 31 -3.46 -47.76 -8.63
CA ASP A 31 -3.88 -47.89 -10.03
C ASP A 31 -5.34 -48.33 -10.23
N VAL A 32 -6.04 -47.63 -11.14
CA VAL A 32 -7.17 -48.20 -11.87
C VAL A 32 -7.03 -47.85 -13.35
N THR A 33 -7.07 -48.91 -14.17
CA THR A 33 -6.89 -48.96 -15.61
C THR A 33 -7.98 -48.25 -16.40
N ALA A 34 -7.59 -47.74 -17.57
CA ALA A 34 -8.38 -47.07 -18.59
C ALA A 34 -9.54 -47.90 -19.14
N ASP A 35 -10.63 -47.22 -19.50
CA ASP A 35 -11.50 -47.62 -20.59
C ASP A 35 -11.98 -46.40 -21.41
N ASP A 36 -11.98 -46.59 -22.74
CA ASP A 36 -12.21 -45.55 -23.74
C ASP A 36 -13.69 -45.12 -23.83
N GLY A 37 -13.93 -43.83 -23.85
CA GLY A 37 -15.26 -43.27 -24.13
C GLY A 37 -15.22 -41.80 -24.53
N VAL A 38 -15.17 -41.50 -25.82
CA VAL A 38 -15.29 -40.16 -26.42
C VAL A 38 -16.64 -39.55 -26.07
N ILE A 39 -16.65 -38.44 -25.31
CA ILE A 39 -17.78 -37.52 -25.21
C ILE A 39 -17.29 -36.09 -25.29
N ALA A 40 -18.06 -35.29 -26.05
CA ALA A 40 -17.83 -33.97 -26.51
C ALA A 40 -17.53 -32.93 -25.42
N THR A 41 -16.64 -32.03 -25.78
CA THR A 41 -16.22 -30.75 -25.17
C THR A 41 -17.33 -30.01 -24.46
N ALA A 42 -17.30 -30.02 -23.13
CA ALA A 42 -17.85 -28.96 -22.28
C ALA A 42 -16.71 -27.99 -21.95
N ASP A 43 -17.01 -26.73 -22.14
CA ASP A 43 -16.15 -25.57 -21.90
C ASP A 43 -15.60 -25.61 -20.46
N GLN A 44 -14.35 -26.05 -20.27
CA GLN A 44 -13.68 -26.06 -18.98
C GLN A 44 -13.27 -24.66 -18.64
N GLN A 45 -14.11 -23.95 -17.89
CA GLN A 45 -13.64 -22.79 -17.12
C GLN A 45 -12.65 -23.28 -16.05
N GLN A 46 -11.36 -23.27 -16.40
CA GLN A 46 -10.28 -23.36 -15.43
C GLN A 46 -10.49 -22.28 -14.35
N PRO A 47 -10.13 -22.54 -13.07
CA PRO A 47 -10.04 -21.48 -12.08
C PRO A 47 -9.20 -20.37 -12.67
N ALA A 48 -9.68 -19.13 -12.55
CA ALA A 48 -9.23 -17.95 -13.26
C ALA A 48 -7.70 -17.81 -13.23
N ASN A 49 -7.02 -18.28 -14.27
CA ASN A 49 -5.64 -18.00 -14.55
C ASN A 49 -5.54 -16.55 -15.04
N LEU A 50 -5.09 -15.69 -14.14
CA LEU A 50 -5.01 -14.28 -14.32
C LEU A 50 -3.88 -13.89 -15.26
N GLY A 51 -4.21 -13.17 -16.31
CA GLY A 51 -3.35 -12.15 -16.94
C GLY A 51 -2.04 -12.62 -17.56
N THR A 52 -1.98 -13.71 -18.32
CA THR A 52 -0.92 -13.91 -19.30
C THR A 52 -1.31 -13.24 -20.61
N ILE A 53 -0.40 -12.44 -21.18
CA ILE A 53 -0.49 -12.08 -22.61
C ILE A 53 -0.43 -13.40 -23.36
N ASP A 54 -1.54 -13.76 -24.02
CA ASP A 54 -1.53 -14.90 -24.92
C ASP A 54 -0.54 -14.62 -26.05
N VAL A 55 0.09 -15.68 -26.60
CA VAL A 55 1.06 -15.62 -27.70
C VAL A 55 0.50 -14.87 -28.93
N ASN A 56 -0.81 -14.64 -28.97
CA ASN A 56 -1.54 -13.88 -29.97
C ASN A 56 -1.78 -12.40 -29.62
N GLY A 57 -1.22 -11.88 -28.52
CA GLY A 57 -1.36 -10.47 -28.12
C GLY A 57 -2.74 -10.10 -27.59
N GLN A 58 -3.58 -11.05 -27.21
CA GLN A 58 -4.85 -10.77 -26.55
C GLN A 58 -4.64 -10.64 -25.05
N VAL A 59 -4.90 -9.45 -24.52
CA VAL A 59 -4.97 -9.22 -23.07
C VAL A 59 -6.20 -9.97 -22.56
N ARG A 60 -5.98 -11.02 -21.75
CA ARG A 60 -7.10 -11.66 -21.02
C ARG A 60 -7.75 -10.61 -20.13
N LYS A 61 -9.08 -10.71 -19.97
CA LYS A 61 -9.82 -9.85 -19.02
C LYS A 61 -9.13 -9.90 -17.65
N PRO A 62 -8.74 -8.76 -17.09
CA PRO A 62 -8.27 -8.75 -15.72
C PRO A 62 -9.43 -9.17 -14.80
N ALA A 63 -9.20 -10.16 -13.95
CA ALA A 63 -10.14 -10.60 -12.93
C ALA A 63 -9.47 -10.49 -11.56
N PRO A 64 -10.19 -10.14 -10.49
CA PRO A 64 -9.66 -10.15 -9.14
C PRO A 64 -9.25 -11.56 -8.72
N HIS A 65 -8.25 -11.64 -7.83
CA HIS A 65 -7.69 -12.90 -7.38
C HIS A 65 -8.48 -13.54 -6.22
N SER A 66 -9.23 -12.74 -5.46
CA SER A 66 -9.93 -13.20 -4.26
C SER A 66 -11.28 -13.87 -4.58
N PRO A 67 -11.66 -14.99 -3.89
CA PRO A 67 -12.97 -15.62 -3.97
C PRO A 67 -14.14 -14.70 -3.59
N GLU A 68 -13.90 -13.72 -2.76
CA GLU A 68 -14.88 -12.70 -2.32
C GLU A 68 -15.49 -11.92 -3.50
N TYR A 69 -14.80 -11.88 -4.66
CA TYR A 69 -15.39 -11.34 -5.90
C TYR A 69 -16.29 -12.37 -6.57
N VAL A 70 -17.45 -12.56 -5.99
CA VAL A 70 -18.47 -13.52 -6.44
C VAL A 70 -19.14 -13.17 -7.77
N ALA A 71 -18.79 -12.04 -8.41
CA ALA A 71 -19.27 -11.60 -9.71
C ALA A 71 -18.13 -11.06 -10.58
N PRO A 72 -18.23 -11.13 -11.92
CA PRO A 72 -17.30 -10.47 -12.82
C PRO A 72 -17.19 -8.96 -12.55
N LEU A 73 -16.04 -8.34 -12.85
CA LEU A 73 -15.82 -6.90 -12.56
C LEU A 73 -16.87 -5.97 -13.19
N VAL A 74 -17.39 -6.32 -14.37
CA VAL A 74 -18.48 -5.55 -15.03
C VAL A 74 -19.78 -5.61 -14.21
N ASP A 75 -20.01 -6.69 -13.49
CA ASP A 75 -21.20 -6.96 -12.68
C ASP A 75 -21.00 -6.66 -11.18
N THR A 76 -19.78 -6.23 -10.79
CA THR A 76 -19.46 -5.84 -9.42
C THR A 76 -19.81 -4.38 -9.17
N PRO A 77 -20.70 -4.04 -8.20
CA PRO A 77 -21.23 -2.68 -8.02
C PRO A 77 -20.29 -1.77 -7.22
N ARG A 78 -19.04 -1.63 -7.69
CA ARG A 78 -18.03 -0.77 -7.07
C ARG A 78 -16.89 -0.48 -8.05
N SER A 79 -16.13 0.58 -7.79
CA SER A 79 -14.96 0.94 -8.57
C SER A 79 -13.77 0.03 -8.22
N VAL A 80 -13.32 -0.78 -9.17
CA VAL A 80 -12.14 -1.64 -9.07
C VAL A 80 -11.26 -1.42 -10.30
N THR A 81 -9.97 -1.20 -10.08
CA THR A 81 -8.97 -1.10 -11.14
C THR A 81 -7.98 -2.24 -10.99
N VAL A 82 -7.78 -3.04 -12.03
CA VAL A 82 -6.74 -4.07 -12.07
C VAL A 82 -5.63 -3.59 -13.00
N ILE A 83 -4.40 -3.51 -12.45
CA ILE A 83 -3.19 -3.12 -13.17
C ILE A 83 -2.40 -4.40 -13.46
N PRO A 84 -2.41 -4.93 -14.69
CA PRO A 84 -1.74 -6.19 -15.00
C PRO A 84 -0.24 -6.02 -15.15
N GLN A 85 0.52 -7.13 -15.05
CA GLN A 85 1.97 -7.21 -15.22
C GLN A 85 2.46 -6.48 -16.48
N ALA A 86 1.74 -6.59 -17.59
CA ALA A 86 2.10 -5.91 -18.84
C ALA A 86 2.20 -4.38 -18.70
N ILE A 87 1.28 -3.75 -17.95
CA ILE A 87 1.33 -2.30 -17.67
C ILE A 87 2.47 -1.99 -16.70
N ILE A 88 2.69 -2.81 -15.68
CA ILE A 88 3.81 -2.65 -14.73
C ILE A 88 5.15 -2.64 -15.49
N GLU A 89 5.32 -3.60 -16.40
CA GLU A 89 6.54 -3.71 -17.22
C GLU A 89 6.67 -2.58 -18.24
N GLN A 90 5.61 -2.24 -18.97
CA GLN A 90 5.64 -1.19 -20.01
C GLN A 90 5.90 0.20 -19.42
N THR A 91 5.32 0.52 -18.26
CA THR A 91 5.56 1.80 -17.58
C THR A 91 6.95 1.86 -16.91
N GLY A 92 7.68 0.74 -16.88
CA GLY A 92 8.96 0.65 -16.19
C GLY A 92 8.83 0.88 -14.70
N ALA A 93 7.67 0.51 -14.10
CA ALA A 93 7.47 0.64 -12.67
C ALA A 93 8.37 -0.34 -11.90
N ASP A 94 9.06 0.15 -10.88
CA ASP A 94 9.96 -0.61 -9.99
C ASP A 94 9.56 -0.51 -8.51
N SER A 95 8.47 0.17 -8.22
CA SER A 95 7.88 0.32 -6.89
C SER A 95 6.35 0.30 -6.94
N LEU A 96 5.71 -0.01 -5.81
CA LEU A 96 4.24 0.09 -5.69
C LEU A 96 3.75 1.52 -5.96
N GLN A 97 4.51 2.53 -5.55
CA GLN A 97 4.18 3.94 -5.82
C GLN A 97 4.13 4.23 -7.32
N ASP A 98 5.05 3.71 -8.12
CA ASP A 98 5.06 3.89 -9.57
C ASP A 98 3.87 3.19 -10.23
N ILE A 99 3.50 1.98 -9.77
CA ILE A 99 2.33 1.27 -10.26
C ILE A 99 1.06 2.07 -10.01
N LEU A 100 0.86 2.53 -8.78
CA LEU A 100 -0.36 3.21 -8.36
C LEU A 100 -0.54 4.59 -8.99
N ARG A 101 0.53 5.20 -9.51
CA ARG A 101 0.46 6.44 -10.31
C ARG A 101 -0.44 6.29 -11.56
N ASN A 102 -0.58 5.07 -12.06
CA ASN A 102 -1.48 4.79 -13.19
C ASN A 102 -2.97 4.74 -12.80
N SER A 103 -3.31 4.83 -11.50
CA SER A 103 -4.69 4.86 -11.00
C SER A 103 -5.00 6.24 -10.40
N PRO A 104 -5.70 7.15 -11.10
CA PRO A 104 -6.03 8.48 -10.57
C PRO A 104 -6.83 8.43 -9.27
N GLY A 105 -6.72 9.49 -8.46
CA GLY A 105 -7.37 9.56 -7.15
C GLY A 105 -6.58 8.87 -6.03
N ILE A 106 -5.37 8.37 -6.33
CA ILE A 106 -4.42 7.86 -5.35
C ILE A 106 -3.29 8.87 -5.18
N THR A 107 -3.00 9.22 -3.94
CA THR A 107 -1.86 10.04 -3.54
C THR A 107 -1.04 9.32 -2.50
N PHE A 108 0.06 9.91 -2.06
CA PHE A 108 0.95 9.29 -1.07
C PHE A 108 1.22 10.27 0.08
N GLY A 109 1.19 9.77 1.30
CA GLY A 109 1.59 10.51 2.49
C GLY A 109 3.10 10.44 2.73
N ALA A 110 3.65 11.46 3.34
CA ALA A 110 5.02 11.42 3.85
C ALA A 110 5.10 10.65 5.17
N GLY A 111 6.24 10.02 5.46
CA GLY A 111 6.50 9.42 6.77
C GLY A 111 6.75 10.50 7.80
N GLU A 112 5.86 10.71 8.77
CA GLU A 112 6.00 11.73 9.82
C GLU A 112 4.99 11.51 10.94
N GLY A 113 5.24 12.08 12.12
CA GLY A 113 4.31 12.02 13.24
C GLY A 113 4.09 10.60 13.80
N GLY A 114 5.14 9.77 13.79
CA GLY A 114 5.06 8.39 14.23
C GLY A 114 4.80 7.40 13.11
N GLN A 115 4.67 7.87 11.88
CA GLN A 115 4.44 7.05 10.69
C GLN A 115 5.75 6.57 10.07
N PRO A 116 5.85 5.30 9.63
CA PRO A 116 7.08 4.79 9.03
C PRO A 116 7.38 5.39 7.65
N LEU A 117 8.66 5.38 7.25
CA LEU A 117 9.05 5.50 5.86
C LEU A 117 8.68 4.18 5.15
N ALA A 118 7.57 4.19 4.42
CA ALA A 118 6.98 3.02 3.78
C ALA A 118 6.01 3.45 2.68
N ASP A 119 5.39 2.48 2.00
CA ASP A 119 4.26 2.75 1.12
C ASP A 119 3.08 3.29 1.92
N ARG A 120 2.61 4.47 1.56
CA ARG A 120 1.55 5.19 2.28
C ARG A 120 0.50 5.75 1.32
N PRO A 121 -0.22 4.90 0.60
CA PRO A 121 -1.25 5.35 -0.32
C PRO A 121 -2.44 5.97 0.44
N PHE A 122 -3.00 6.99 -0.17
CA PHE A 122 -4.30 7.58 0.15
C PHE A 122 -5.24 7.31 -1.01
N ILE A 123 -6.37 6.73 -0.76
CA ILE A 123 -7.42 6.46 -1.75
C ILE A 123 -8.63 7.31 -1.37
N ARG A 124 -9.16 8.08 -2.33
CA ARG A 124 -10.28 9.02 -2.08
C ARG A 124 -10.05 9.90 -0.83
N GLY A 125 -8.81 10.39 -0.65
CA GLY A 125 -8.42 11.25 0.46
C GLY A 125 -8.32 10.56 1.83
N GLN A 126 -8.50 9.24 1.91
CA GLN A 126 -8.37 8.45 3.13
C GLN A 126 -7.09 7.62 3.10
N SER A 127 -6.40 7.55 4.25
CA SER A 127 -5.20 6.72 4.38
C SER A 127 -5.54 5.24 4.17
N SER A 128 -4.79 4.57 3.31
CA SER A 128 -4.95 3.14 2.99
C SER A 128 -3.64 2.36 3.18
N GLY A 129 -2.65 2.91 3.89
CA GLY A 129 -1.37 2.25 4.14
C GLY A 129 -1.48 0.94 4.90
N ASN A 130 -2.49 0.79 5.76
CA ASN A 130 -2.78 -0.45 6.48
C ASN A 130 -3.74 -1.39 5.72
N ASN A 131 -4.18 -1.00 4.53
CA ASN A 131 -5.09 -1.76 3.68
C ASN A 131 -4.39 -2.24 2.42
N ILE A 132 -3.16 -2.70 2.57
CA ILE A 132 -2.40 -3.38 1.54
C ILE A 132 -2.41 -4.87 1.85
N PHE A 133 -2.75 -5.67 0.85
CA PHE A 133 -2.87 -7.12 0.93
C PHE A 133 -1.92 -7.77 -0.06
N VAL A 134 -1.48 -8.97 0.24
CA VAL A 134 -0.77 -9.84 -0.68
C VAL A 134 -1.53 -11.16 -0.74
N ASP A 135 -2.03 -11.50 -1.93
CA ASP A 135 -2.84 -12.69 -2.19
C ASP A 135 -4.10 -12.80 -1.30
N GLY A 136 -4.70 -11.63 -0.98
CA GLY A 136 -5.89 -11.53 -0.12
C GLY A 136 -5.59 -11.48 1.38
N ILE A 137 -4.33 -11.63 1.81
CA ILE A 137 -3.94 -11.54 3.23
C ILE A 137 -3.31 -10.18 3.51
N ARG A 138 -3.75 -9.54 4.60
CA ARG A 138 -3.26 -8.23 5.02
C ARG A 138 -1.76 -8.24 5.30
N ASP A 139 -1.04 -7.30 4.69
CA ASP A 139 0.39 -7.08 4.87
C ASP A 139 0.65 -5.83 5.72
N THR A 140 0.85 -6.04 7.02
CA THR A 140 0.91 -4.97 8.04
C THR A 140 2.30 -4.38 8.25
N GLY A 141 3.33 -4.92 7.62
CA GLY A 141 4.70 -4.44 7.74
C GLY A 141 4.94 -3.10 7.07
N GLY A 142 5.58 -2.15 7.77
CA GLY A 142 6.06 -0.92 7.15
C GLY A 142 7.22 -1.22 6.20
N GLN A 143 7.02 -1.09 4.88
CA GLN A 143 8.01 -1.38 3.86
C GLN A 143 7.71 -0.60 2.56
N GLN A 144 8.71 -0.50 1.70
CA GLN A 144 8.57 -0.11 0.31
C GLN A 144 8.57 -1.37 -0.55
N ARG A 145 7.43 -1.68 -1.18
CA ARG A 145 7.20 -2.95 -1.87
C ARG A 145 7.76 -2.96 -3.26
N GLU A 146 8.49 -4.04 -3.58
CA GLU A 146 9.02 -4.35 -4.89
C GLU A 146 7.98 -5.04 -5.79
N VAL A 147 8.22 -4.97 -7.10
CA VAL A 147 7.27 -5.40 -8.12
C VAL A 147 7.64 -6.72 -8.81
N PHE A 148 8.85 -7.26 -8.59
CA PHE A 148 9.41 -8.37 -9.38
C PHE A 148 8.60 -9.67 -9.29
N ASN A 149 7.85 -9.87 -8.20
CA ASN A 149 7.01 -11.05 -7.97
C ASN A 149 5.51 -10.78 -8.17
N LEU A 150 5.11 -9.65 -8.80
CA LEU A 150 3.70 -9.32 -9.00
C LEU A 150 3.20 -9.74 -10.38
N GLU A 151 2.04 -10.37 -10.42
CA GLU A 151 1.28 -10.67 -11.63
C GLU A 151 0.27 -9.55 -11.93
N GLN A 152 -0.32 -8.94 -10.89
CA GLN A 152 -1.20 -7.77 -11.00
C GLN A 152 -1.30 -7.02 -9.68
N VAL A 153 -1.81 -5.80 -9.76
CA VAL A 153 -2.21 -4.99 -8.60
C VAL A 153 -3.68 -4.62 -8.75
N GLU A 154 -4.46 -4.89 -7.72
CA GLU A 154 -5.88 -4.60 -7.67
C GLU A 154 -6.11 -3.43 -6.73
N VAL A 155 -6.77 -2.39 -7.22
CA VAL A 155 -7.14 -1.21 -6.43
C VAL A 155 -8.64 -1.15 -6.29
N ILE A 156 -9.10 -1.32 -5.08
CA ILE A 156 -10.50 -1.23 -4.69
C ILE A 156 -10.73 0.14 -4.06
N LYS A 157 -11.73 0.89 -4.52
CA LYS A 157 -12.00 2.23 -4.04
C LYS A 157 -13.33 2.33 -3.29
N GLY A 158 -13.39 3.18 -2.24
CA GLY A 158 -14.52 3.34 -1.34
C GLY A 158 -14.48 2.44 -0.12
N ALA A 159 -15.49 2.52 0.75
CA ALA A 159 -15.59 1.72 1.97
C ALA A 159 -15.47 0.22 1.64
N ASP A 160 -14.52 -0.46 2.29
CA ASP A 160 -14.07 -1.80 1.86
C ASP A 160 -13.97 -2.81 3.01
N SER A 161 -14.41 -2.47 4.22
CA SER A 161 -14.22 -3.37 5.36
C SER A 161 -14.98 -4.69 5.26
N VAL A 162 -15.96 -4.81 4.37
CA VAL A 162 -16.64 -6.09 4.13
C VAL A 162 -15.68 -7.09 3.47
N TYR A 163 -14.81 -6.63 2.56
CA TYR A 163 -13.77 -7.46 1.91
C TYR A 163 -12.50 -7.52 2.75
N SER A 164 -12.05 -6.37 3.21
CA SER A 164 -10.72 -6.19 3.79
C SER A 164 -10.67 -6.27 5.33
N GLY A 165 -11.82 -6.46 5.99
CA GLY A 165 -11.91 -6.36 7.46
C GLY A 165 -11.70 -4.92 7.93
N ARG A 166 -11.16 -4.74 9.14
CA ARG A 166 -10.87 -3.42 9.69
C ARG A 166 -10.07 -2.58 8.70
N GLY A 167 -10.42 -1.30 8.51
CA GLY A 167 -9.63 -0.48 7.61
C GLY A 167 -10.21 0.89 7.33
N SER A 168 -9.50 1.65 6.50
CA SER A 168 -9.94 2.97 6.10
C SER A 168 -11.13 2.90 5.13
N GLY A 169 -11.94 3.89 5.18
CA GLY A 169 -13.06 4.05 4.25
C GLY A 169 -12.67 4.38 2.80
N GLY A 170 -11.38 4.61 2.53
CA GLY A 170 -10.91 4.98 1.19
C GLY A 170 -10.82 3.82 0.22
N GLY A 171 -10.51 2.64 0.70
CA GLY A 171 -10.32 1.44 -0.10
C GLY A 171 -9.09 0.62 0.27
N SER A 172 -8.82 -0.42 -0.52
CA SER A 172 -7.72 -1.36 -0.33
C SER A 172 -6.92 -1.60 -1.62
N ILE A 173 -5.74 -2.17 -1.46
CA ILE A 173 -4.85 -2.56 -2.55
C ILE A 173 -4.45 -4.01 -2.33
N ASN A 174 -4.72 -4.88 -3.32
CA ASN A 174 -4.26 -6.27 -3.29
C ASN A 174 -3.16 -6.49 -4.31
N LEU A 175 -2.07 -7.11 -3.88
CA LEU A 175 -0.91 -7.46 -4.68
C LEU A 175 -1.00 -8.96 -4.98
N ALA A 176 -1.29 -9.34 -6.22
CA ALA A 176 -1.34 -10.73 -6.62
C ALA A 176 0.05 -11.22 -7.01
N SER A 177 0.53 -12.24 -6.32
CA SER A 177 1.85 -12.84 -6.56
C SER A 177 1.85 -13.74 -7.78
N LYS A 178 3.01 -13.85 -8.44
CA LYS A 178 3.25 -14.81 -9.51
C LYS A 178 3.13 -16.23 -9.01
N SER A 179 2.32 -17.06 -9.68
CA SER A 179 2.07 -18.47 -9.33
C SER A 179 2.62 -19.45 -10.40
N PRO A 180 2.95 -20.69 -10.02
CA PRO A 180 3.39 -21.73 -10.95
C PRO A 180 2.32 -22.08 -12.01
N LYS A 181 2.78 -22.45 -13.22
CA LYS A 181 1.93 -22.79 -14.39
C LYS A 181 2.44 -24.08 -15.04
N LEU A 182 1.56 -24.82 -15.71
CA LEU A 182 1.95 -26.02 -16.45
C LEU A 182 2.67 -25.73 -17.78
N THR A 183 2.69 -24.46 -18.22
CA THR A 183 3.42 -24.03 -19.41
C THR A 183 4.83 -23.61 -19.04
N PRO A 184 5.90 -24.23 -19.58
CA PRO A 184 7.27 -23.83 -19.29
C PRO A 184 7.58 -22.47 -19.93
N PHE A 185 8.32 -21.65 -19.22
CA PHE A 185 8.94 -20.43 -19.76
C PHE A 185 10.08 -19.95 -18.86
N THR A 186 11.00 -19.20 -19.44
CA THR A 186 12.01 -18.44 -18.72
C THR A 186 12.06 -17.05 -19.30
N SER A 187 11.87 -16.03 -18.46
CA SER A 187 12.01 -14.62 -18.83
C SER A 187 13.17 -14.02 -18.05
N VAL A 188 14.10 -13.38 -18.77
CA VAL A 188 15.24 -12.70 -18.18
C VAL A 188 15.20 -11.25 -18.64
N SER A 189 15.35 -10.31 -17.71
CA SER A 189 15.52 -8.89 -18.06
C SER A 189 16.80 -8.33 -17.47
N ALA A 190 17.50 -7.50 -18.25
CA ALA A 190 18.67 -6.76 -17.81
C ALA A 190 18.54 -5.31 -18.28
N GLY A 191 18.52 -4.38 -17.35
CA GLY A 191 18.31 -2.95 -17.57
C GLY A 191 19.47 -2.13 -17.06
N ILE A 192 19.87 -1.12 -17.84
CA ILE A 192 20.82 -0.08 -17.48
C ILE A 192 20.18 1.30 -17.71
N GLY A 193 20.65 2.32 -17.04
CA GLY A 193 20.05 3.65 -17.22
C GLY A 193 20.92 4.79 -16.73
N THR A 194 20.33 5.98 -16.75
CA THR A 194 20.93 7.16 -16.10
C THR A 194 20.94 6.96 -14.60
N ASP A 195 21.73 7.78 -13.88
CA ASP A 195 21.79 7.78 -12.41
C ASP A 195 22.20 6.40 -11.85
N ASP A 196 23.22 5.80 -12.49
CA ASP A 196 23.81 4.51 -12.13
C ASP A 196 22.81 3.34 -12.03
N TYR A 197 21.65 3.48 -12.69
CA TYR A 197 20.61 2.45 -12.67
C TYR A 197 21.06 1.14 -13.27
N LEU A 198 20.99 0.08 -12.49
CA LEU A 198 21.20 -1.30 -12.91
C LEU A 198 20.09 -2.17 -12.29
N ARG A 199 19.42 -2.98 -13.14
CA ARG A 199 18.40 -3.92 -12.66
C ARG A 199 18.42 -5.20 -13.48
N GLY A 200 18.43 -6.34 -12.79
CA GLY A 200 18.28 -7.67 -13.39
C GLY A 200 17.11 -8.43 -12.77
N THR A 201 16.33 -9.15 -13.58
CA THR A 201 15.31 -10.07 -13.09
C THR A 201 15.33 -11.38 -13.86
N ILE A 202 14.96 -12.47 -13.17
CA ILE A 202 14.73 -13.79 -13.76
C ILE A 202 13.36 -14.26 -13.26
N ASP A 203 12.51 -14.76 -14.18
CA ASP A 203 11.24 -15.42 -13.89
C ASP A 203 11.21 -16.73 -14.66
N ALA A 204 11.46 -17.83 -13.97
CA ALA A 204 11.54 -19.16 -14.54
C ALA A 204 10.41 -20.04 -14.00
N ASN A 205 9.63 -20.61 -14.91
CA ASN A 205 8.53 -21.53 -14.59
C ASN A 205 8.81 -22.90 -15.22
N MET A 206 8.90 -23.91 -14.38
CA MET A 206 9.31 -25.27 -14.71
C MET A 206 8.20 -26.27 -14.33
N PRO A 207 7.45 -26.81 -15.29
CA PRO A 207 6.58 -27.94 -15.03
C PRO A 207 7.39 -29.16 -14.56
N LEU A 208 6.90 -29.86 -13.55
CA LEU A 208 7.50 -31.05 -12.94
C LEU A 208 6.54 -32.25 -13.08
N GLY A 209 6.13 -32.54 -14.32
CA GLY A 209 5.12 -33.54 -14.65
C GLY A 209 3.80 -32.89 -15.09
N GLU A 210 2.71 -33.66 -15.04
CA GLU A 210 1.40 -33.26 -15.62
C GLU A 210 0.63 -32.27 -14.74
N THR A 211 0.86 -32.27 -13.43
CA THR A 211 0.08 -31.49 -12.45
C THR A 211 0.92 -30.69 -11.46
N ALA A 212 2.25 -30.72 -11.58
CA ALA A 212 3.13 -30.00 -10.69
C ALA A 212 4.02 -28.99 -11.43
N ALA A 213 4.36 -27.89 -10.79
CA ALA A 213 5.27 -26.90 -11.35
C ALA A 213 6.01 -26.14 -10.23
N LEU A 214 7.21 -25.68 -10.57
CA LEU A 214 8.03 -24.78 -9.74
C LEU A 214 8.22 -23.46 -10.50
N ARG A 215 8.02 -22.32 -9.84
CA ARG A 215 8.32 -20.99 -10.38
C ARG A 215 9.27 -20.27 -9.46
N ILE A 216 10.34 -19.71 -10.03
CA ILE A 216 11.37 -18.96 -9.29
C ILE A 216 11.49 -17.58 -9.92
N ASN A 217 11.44 -16.56 -9.08
CA ASN A 217 11.69 -15.18 -9.44
C ASN A 217 12.88 -14.66 -8.65
N LEU A 218 13.84 -14.05 -9.36
CA LEU A 218 15.03 -13.42 -8.78
C LEU A 218 15.08 -11.96 -9.22
N MET A 219 15.60 -11.09 -8.36
CA MET A 219 15.78 -9.68 -8.67
C MET A 219 17.04 -9.16 -7.98
N GLY A 220 17.82 -8.33 -8.69
CA GLY A 220 18.85 -7.46 -8.16
C GLY A 220 18.72 -6.08 -8.79
N ALA A 221 18.84 -5.01 -7.99
CA ALA A 221 18.74 -3.64 -8.48
C ALA A 221 19.60 -2.69 -7.64
N SER A 222 20.28 -1.75 -8.31
CA SER A 222 20.99 -0.66 -7.66
C SER A 222 20.89 0.62 -8.50
N GLY A 223 21.13 1.77 -7.90
CA GLY A 223 21.16 3.06 -8.60
C GLY A 223 20.94 4.23 -7.66
N ASP A 224 20.97 5.42 -8.24
CA ASP A 224 20.64 6.68 -7.58
C ASP A 224 19.22 7.13 -7.97
N VAL A 225 18.61 7.94 -7.14
CA VAL A 225 17.37 8.63 -7.49
C VAL A 225 17.69 9.77 -8.45
N ALA A 226 17.09 9.77 -9.63
CA ALA A 226 17.39 10.74 -10.69
C ALA A 226 17.33 12.20 -10.22
N GLY A 227 18.43 12.93 -10.42
CA GLY A 227 18.58 14.31 -9.93
C GLY A 227 18.73 14.46 -8.42
N ARG A 228 19.11 13.37 -7.71
CA ARG A 228 19.36 13.35 -6.25
C ARG A 228 20.61 12.52 -5.94
N ASN A 229 21.77 12.98 -6.33
CA ASN A 229 23.05 12.23 -6.32
C ASN A 229 23.51 11.67 -4.96
N ALA A 230 22.86 12.06 -3.86
CA ALA A 230 23.16 11.54 -2.53
C ALA A 230 22.17 10.45 -2.09
N VAL A 231 21.14 10.15 -2.90
CA VAL A 231 20.04 9.23 -2.56
C VAL A 231 20.18 7.99 -3.42
N ASP A 232 20.81 6.97 -2.87
CA ASP A 232 21.09 5.69 -3.51
C ASP A 232 20.25 4.56 -2.95
N TYR A 233 20.21 3.44 -3.68
CA TYR A 233 19.60 2.20 -3.24
C TYR A 233 20.32 0.96 -3.77
N ASP A 234 20.29 -0.11 -2.98
CA ASP A 234 20.69 -1.46 -3.35
C ASP A 234 19.66 -2.46 -2.83
N LYS A 235 19.20 -3.35 -3.73
CA LYS A 235 18.10 -4.27 -3.41
C LYS A 235 18.33 -5.61 -4.06
N TRP A 236 17.93 -6.69 -3.37
CA TRP A 236 17.81 -7.99 -3.98
C TRP A 236 16.61 -8.75 -3.42
N GLY A 237 16.07 -9.67 -4.20
CA GLY A 237 14.93 -10.46 -3.78
C GLY A 237 14.83 -11.80 -4.46
N VAL A 238 14.19 -12.73 -3.76
CA VAL A 238 13.91 -14.08 -4.23
C VAL A 238 12.44 -14.40 -3.92
N ALA A 239 11.74 -14.97 -4.91
CA ALA A 239 10.44 -15.57 -4.68
C ALA A 239 10.40 -16.95 -5.34
N ALA A 240 10.05 -17.97 -4.58
CA ALA A 240 9.92 -19.34 -5.05
C ALA A 240 8.53 -19.87 -4.71
N SER A 241 7.84 -20.47 -5.69
CA SER A 241 6.53 -21.08 -5.53
C SER A 241 6.52 -22.48 -6.11
N PHE A 242 6.02 -23.46 -5.37
CA PHE A 242 5.82 -24.81 -5.81
C PHE A 242 4.34 -25.16 -5.75
N ALA A 243 3.82 -25.72 -6.83
CA ALA A 243 2.42 -26.14 -6.93
C ALA A 243 2.32 -27.60 -7.29
N VAL A 244 1.32 -28.27 -6.70
CA VAL A 244 0.89 -29.64 -7.08
C VAL A 244 -0.62 -29.67 -7.29
N GLY A 245 -1.09 -30.58 -8.12
CA GLY A 245 -2.50 -30.70 -8.44
C GLY A 245 -3.02 -29.63 -9.40
N LEU A 246 -2.15 -28.92 -10.11
CA LEU A 246 -2.56 -27.95 -11.14
C LEU A 246 -3.40 -28.65 -12.22
N GLY A 247 -4.55 -28.06 -12.56
CA GLY A 247 -5.50 -28.62 -13.53
C GLY A 247 -6.38 -29.73 -12.98
N THR A 248 -6.28 -30.07 -11.70
CA THR A 248 -7.14 -31.04 -11.01
C THR A 248 -8.09 -30.34 -10.02
N ASP A 249 -8.98 -31.12 -9.40
CA ASP A 249 -9.89 -30.56 -8.39
C ASP A 249 -9.21 -30.13 -7.09
N SER A 250 -7.97 -30.58 -6.83
CA SER A 250 -7.23 -30.24 -5.61
C SER A 250 -5.88 -29.63 -5.96
N THR A 251 -5.66 -28.39 -5.58
CA THR A 251 -4.42 -27.66 -5.82
C THR A 251 -3.79 -27.23 -4.50
N ILE A 252 -2.49 -27.43 -4.36
CA ILE A 252 -1.69 -26.90 -3.26
C ILE A 252 -0.59 -26.03 -3.84
N VAL A 253 -0.43 -24.83 -3.30
CA VAL A 253 0.68 -23.92 -3.62
C VAL A 253 1.43 -23.55 -2.34
N ALA A 254 2.73 -23.77 -2.31
CA ALA A 254 3.62 -23.31 -1.25
C ALA A 254 4.58 -22.26 -1.80
N SER A 255 4.63 -21.10 -1.20
CA SER A 255 5.41 -19.96 -1.68
C SER A 255 6.30 -19.39 -0.58
N TYR A 256 7.51 -18.99 -0.94
CA TYR A 256 8.43 -18.21 -0.12
C TYR A 256 8.81 -16.93 -0.85
N TYR A 257 8.86 -15.82 -0.13
CA TYR A 257 9.30 -14.52 -0.63
C TYR A 257 10.31 -13.91 0.32
N HIS A 258 11.40 -13.39 -0.23
CA HIS A 258 12.42 -12.61 0.47
C HIS A 258 12.76 -11.34 -0.28
N LEU A 259 12.89 -10.23 0.43
CA LEU A 259 13.39 -8.95 -0.06
C LEU A 259 14.32 -8.35 0.98
N ASP A 260 15.49 -7.93 0.54
CA ASP A 260 16.41 -7.06 1.28
C ASP A 260 16.63 -5.76 0.48
N SER A 261 16.44 -4.63 1.12
CA SER A 261 16.50 -3.30 0.52
C SER A 261 17.21 -2.33 1.43
N ASN A 262 18.34 -1.82 0.97
CA ASN A 262 19.16 -0.84 1.65
C ASN A 262 19.13 0.47 0.85
N GLN A 263 18.84 1.60 1.51
CA GLN A 263 18.64 2.88 0.84
C GLN A 263 19.21 4.02 1.67
N MET A 264 19.65 5.08 0.98
CA MET A 264 19.83 6.39 1.59
C MET A 264 18.45 7.09 1.65
N PRO A 265 17.85 7.28 2.82
CA PRO A 265 16.52 7.86 2.91
C PRO A 265 16.55 9.36 2.65
N ASP A 266 15.64 9.84 1.81
CA ASP A 266 15.41 11.26 1.59
C ASP A 266 14.11 11.71 2.24
N TYR A 267 14.20 12.65 3.19
CA TYR A 267 13.03 13.23 3.85
C TYR A 267 12.67 14.61 3.29
N GLY A 268 13.21 14.95 2.12
CA GLY A 268 12.86 16.11 1.34
C GLY A 268 13.55 17.41 1.76
N ILE A 269 12.95 18.51 1.37
CA ILE A 269 13.47 19.87 1.53
C ILE A 269 12.67 20.65 2.59
N PRO A 270 13.30 21.59 3.33
CA PRO A 270 12.63 22.36 4.36
C PRO A 270 11.59 23.34 3.78
N LEU A 271 10.65 23.75 4.63
CA LEU A 271 9.65 24.76 4.31
C LEU A 271 10.18 26.17 4.63
N TYR A 272 9.63 27.17 3.94
CA TYR A 272 9.97 28.58 4.14
C TYR A 272 9.79 29.04 5.59
N THR A 273 8.78 28.51 6.30
CA THR A 273 8.52 28.78 7.72
C THR A 273 9.67 28.38 8.65
N LYS A 274 10.63 27.59 8.17
CA LYS A 274 11.84 27.23 8.95
C LYS A 274 12.93 28.26 8.91
N LEU A 275 12.88 29.22 8.00
CA LEU A 275 13.74 30.40 8.07
C LEU A 275 13.26 31.30 9.23
N GLY A 276 14.18 31.68 10.13
CA GLY A 276 13.83 32.34 11.37
C GLY A 276 12.93 33.57 11.18
N GLY A 277 11.84 33.62 11.94
CA GLY A 277 10.86 34.72 11.91
C GLY A 277 9.78 34.63 10.81
N ALA A 278 9.85 33.67 9.92
CA ALA A 278 8.78 33.43 8.94
C ALA A 278 7.63 32.67 9.60
N THR A 279 6.47 33.32 9.73
CA THR A 279 5.29 32.74 10.42
C THR A 279 4.28 32.09 9.47
N ALA A 280 4.39 32.32 8.16
CA ALA A 280 3.47 31.83 7.14
C ALA A 280 4.18 31.67 5.80
N PRO A 281 3.69 30.79 4.88
CA PRO A 281 4.13 30.83 3.50
C PRO A 281 3.85 32.19 2.88
N ARG A 282 4.67 32.59 1.91
CA ARG A 282 4.37 33.81 1.15
C ARG A 282 3.03 33.65 0.47
N PRO A 283 2.23 34.70 0.35
CA PRO A 283 0.87 34.62 -0.22
C PRO A 283 0.79 34.02 -1.65
N ASP A 284 1.88 34.16 -2.41
CA ASP A 284 2.03 33.71 -3.81
C ASP A 284 2.86 32.41 -3.95
N ALA A 285 3.25 31.77 -2.83
CA ALA A 285 4.16 30.66 -2.83
C ALA A 285 3.58 29.43 -2.10
N SER A 286 4.00 28.26 -2.52
CA SER A 286 3.60 26.98 -1.90
C SER A 286 4.06 26.80 -0.46
N GLY A 287 4.97 27.63 0.00
CA GLY A 287 5.65 27.50 1.30
C GLY A 287 6.87 26.59 1.25
N VAL A 288 7.19 25.99 0.11
CA VAL A 288 8.37 25.17 -0.10
C VAL A 288 9.57 26.05 -0.45
N LEU A 289 10.75 25.79 0.13
CA LEU A 289 11.95 26.52 -0.22
C LEU A 289 12.42 26.19 -1.64
N ASN A 290 12.82 27.22 -2.37
CA ASN A 290 13.47 27.04 -3.66
C ASN A 290 14.98 26.80 -3.44
N VAL A 291 15.36 25.52 -3.42
CA VAL A 291 16.74 25.04 -3.27
C VAL A 291 17.15 24.24 -4.51
N SER A 292 18.40 23.86 -4.68
CA SER A 292 18.82 22.96 -5.76
C SER A 292 18.02 21.65 -5.73
N ARG A 293 17.79 21.01 -6.89
CA ARG A 293 17.19 19.67 -6.94
C ARG A 293 18.02 18.67 -6.15
N ASP A 294 19.37 18.79 -6.21
CA ASP A 294 20.30 17.91 -5.50
C ASP A 294 20.46 18.24 -3.99
N ALA A 295 19.78 19.27 -3.47
CA ALA A 295 19.89 19.62 -2.07
C ALA A 295 19.43 18.46 -1.18
N PHE A 296 20.37 17.81 -0.52
CA PHE A 296 20.15 16.69 0.38
C PHE A 296 20.64 17.04 1.79
N TYR A 297 19.74 16.98 2.76
CA TYR A 297 19.99 17.44 4.13
C TYR A 297 20.51 16.34 5.06
N GLY A 298 20.45 15.07 4.62
CA GLY A 298 20.95 13.92 5.35
C GLY A 298 22.45 13.88 5.51
N LEU A 299 22.94 12.90 6.27
CA LEU A 299 24.35 12.59 6.47
C LEU A 299 24.64 11.18 5.97
N LYS A 300 25.46 11.02 4.93
CA LYS A 300 25.87 9.71 4.42
C LYS A 300 26.53 8.80 5.46
N ALA A 301 27.21 9.40 6.46
CA ALA A 301 27.87 8.66 7.54
C ALA A 301 26.92 8.18 8.66
N ARG A 302 25.62 8.57 8.65
CA ARG A 302 24.68 8.30 9.73
C ARG A 302 23.35 7.75 9.26
N ASP A 303 22.78 8.34 8.19
CA ASP A 303 21.43 8.07 7.75
C ASP A 303 21.37 6.79 6.92
N TYR A 304 20.32 5.98 7.10
CA TYR A 304 20.05 4.75 6.36
C TYR A 304 18.59 4.35 6.48
N LEU A 305 18.11 3.56 5.53
CA LEU A 305 16.82 2.89 5.57
C LEU A 305 16.98 1.46 5.08
N ASN A 306 16.77 0.49 5.97
CA ASN A 306 16.83 -0.92 5.67
C ASN A 306 15.44 -1.55 5.83
N ASN A 307 14.98 -2.24 4.80
CA ASN A 307 13.81 -3.09 4.86
C ASN A 307 14.20 -4.53 4.56
N THR A 308 13.84 -5.46 5.43
CA THR A 308 13.95 -6.89 5.19
C THR A 308 12.58 -7.52 5.34
N VAL A 309 12.16 -8.31 4.36
CA VAL A 309 10.85 -8.98 4.33
C VAL A 309 11.04 -10.45 4.06
N ASP A 310 10.43 -11.30 4.88
CA ASP A 310 10.31 -12.72 4.66
C ASP A 310 8.86 -13.13 4.79
N SER A 311 8.34 -13.93 3.85
CA SER A 311 7.02 -14.52 3.99
C SER A 311 6.97 -15.93 3.44
N PHE A 312 6.22 -16.77 4.12
CA PHE A 312 5.86 -18.11 3.69
C PHE A 312 4.34 -18.20 3.60
N THR A 313 3.82 -18.67 2.46
CA THR A 313 2.39 -18.84 2.22
C THR A 313 2.11 -20.27 1.77
N PHE A 314 1.06 -20.86 2.34
CA PHE A 314 0.52 -22.15 1.95
C PHE A 314 -0.95 -21.94 1.55
N ASP A 315 -1.30 -22.24 0.31
CA ASP A 315 -2.64 -22.14 -0.26
C ASP A 315 -3.11 -23.52 -0.72
N TRP A 316 -4.19 -23.99 -0.17
CA TRP A 316 -4.86 -25.21 -0.56
C TRP A 316 -6.27 -24.89 -1.05
N THR A 317 -6.60 -25.34 -2.25
CA THR A 317 -7.93 -25.24 -2.83
C THR A 317 -8.42 -26.62 -3.25
N HIS A 318 -9.66 -26.97 -2.90
CA HIS A 318 -10.30 -28.17 -3.35
C HIS A 318 -11.72 -27.92 -3.84
N ARG A 319 -12.00 -28.32 -5.07
CA ARG A 319 -13.31 -28.21 -5.70
C ARG A 319 -14.05 -29.54 -5.57
N PHE A 320 -15.05 -29.60 -4.71
CA PHE A 320 -15.93 -30.75 -4.56
C PHE A 320 -16.98 -30.81 -5.68
N SER A 321 -17.44 -29.66 -6.15
CA SER A 321 -18.40 -29.47 -7.24
C SER A 321 -18.43 -28.01 -7.68
N GLU A 322 -19.25 -27.65 -8.67
CA GLU A 322 -19.51 -26.23 -9.01
C GLU A 322 -20.20 -25.48 -7.86
N ALA A 323 -20.95 -26.22 -7.04
CA ALA A 323 -21.65 -25.66 -5.90
C ALA A 323 -20.76 -25.50 -4.67
N LEU A 324 -19.61 -26.16 -4.58
CA LEU A 324 -18.80 -26.20 -3.37
C LEU A 324 -17.31 -26.29 -3.70
N THR A 325 -16.60 -25.23 -3.42
CA THR A 325 -15.13 -25.17 -3.39
C THR A 325 -14.70 -24.70 -2.01
N VAL A 326 -13.65 -25.28 -1.47
CA VAL A 326 -13.02 -24.85 -0.21
C VAL A 326 -11.61 -24.40 -0.51
N ARG A 327 -11.22 -23.25 -0.01
CA ARG A 327 -9.85 -22.71 -0.05
C ARG A 327 -9.39 -22.41 1.36
N ASN A 328 -8.15 -22.73 1.70
CA ASN A 328 -7.51 -22.32 2.92
C ASN A 328 -6.13 -21.74 2.61
N VAL A 329 -5.89 -20.53 3.07
CA VAL A 329 -4.60 -19.85 2.93
C VAL A 329 -4.02 -19.58 4.31
N SER A 330 -2.80 -20.03 4.54
CA SER A 330 -2.02 -19.74 5.74
C SER A 330 -0.77 -18.98 5.38
N ARG A 331 -0.49 -17.86 6.05
CA ARG A 331 0.69 -17.04 5.81
C ARG A 331 1.37 -16.68 7.12
N PHE A 332 2.69 -16.84 7.13
CA PHE A 332 3.57 -16.26 8.13
C PHE A 332 4.49 -15.26 7.44
N SER A 333 4.58 -14.03 7.97
CA SER A 333 5.47 -13.00 7.44
C SER A 333 6.19 -12.25 8.55
N THR A 334 7.40 -11.81 8.24
CA THR A 334 8.19 -10.89 9.05
C THR A 334 8.64 -9.72 8.20
N THR A 335 8.58 -8.52 8.74
CA THR A 335 9.05 -7.30 8.07
C THR A 335 9.86 -6.50 9.07
N LEU A 336 11.07 -6.11 8.70
CA LEU A 336 11.87 -5.14 9.45
C LEU A 336 11.85 -3.80 8.71
N ASN A 337 11.49 -2.73 9.40
CA ASN A 337 11.67 -1.35 8.96
C ASN A 337 12.61 -0.66 9.94
N ASP A 338 13.85 -0.42 9.50
CA ASP A 338 14.94 0.10 10.33
C ASP A 338 15.59 1.30 9.67
N TYR A 339 15.49 2.47 10.31
CA TYR A 339 16.07 3.68 9.73
C TYR A 339 16.49 4.74 10.72
N ILE A 340 17.44 5.55 10.25
CA ILE A 340 17.76 6.89 10.75
C ILE A 340 17.68 7.82 9.54
N VAL A 341 16.88 8.88 9.62
CA VAL A 341 16.71 9.85 8.54
C VAL A 341 16.76 11.27 9.08
N THR A 342 17.44 12.15 8.39
CA THR A 342 17.41 13.57 8.69
C THR A 342 16.08 14.18 8.27
N ASN A 343 15.36 14.74 9.23
CA ASN A 343 14.17 15.56 8.98
C ASN A 343 14.57 17.04 9.05
N PRO A 344 14.57 17.75 7.92
CA PRO A 344 15.01 19.14 7.87
C PRO A 344 14.09 20.10 8.65
N GLY A 345 12.93 19.63 9.12
CA GLY A 345 11.99 20.40 9.91
C GLY A 345 12.13 20.24 11.43
N ASP A 346 12.79 19.19 11.93
CA ASP A 346 12.80 18.84 13.36
C ASP A 346 13.93 19.52 14.16
N GLY A 347 14.94 20.01 13.51
CA GLY A 347 16.05 20.73 14.18
C GLY A 347 15.70 22.11 14.72
N GLY A 348 14.46 22.54 14.59
CA GLY A 348 14.00 23.89 14.91
C GLY A 348 14.20 24.88 13.75
N SER A 349 13.98 26.16 14.01
CA SER A 349 14.17 27.21 13.01
C SER A 349 15.65 27.38 12.63
N ALA A 350 15.89 27.63 11.35
CA ALA A 350 17.20 27.98 10.85
C ALA A 350 17.65 29.35 11.40
N GLN A 351 18.94 29.55 11.54
CA GLN A 351 19.55 30.77 12.04
C GLN A 351 20.48 31.37 10.98
N GLN A 352 20.42 32.68 10.79
CA GLN A 352 21.35 33.37 9.92
C GLN A 352 22.62 33.76 10.68
N ILE A 353 23.73 33.17 10.29
CA ILE A 353 25.04 33.38 10.93
C ILE A 353 26.05 33.72 9.83
N GLY A 354 26.69 34.90 9.94
CA GLY A 354 27.64 35.36 8.93
C GLY A 354 27.03 35.52 7.53
N GLY A 355 25.73 35.82 7.41
CA GLY A 355 25.04 35.96 6.14
C GLY A 355 24.53 34.60 5.54
N VAL A 356 24.89 33.47 6.13
CA VAL A 356 24.46 32.14 5.72
C VAL A 356 23.34 31.61 6.62
N TRP A 357 22.30 31.05 6.05
CA TRP A 357 21.26 30.35 6.79
C TRP A 357 21.72 28.94 7.16
N TRP A 358 21.77 28.65 8.45
CA TRP A 358 22.16 27.36 9.03
C TRP A 358 20.97 26.68 9.70
N MET A 359 20.82 25.38 9.52
CA MET A 359 19.83 24.57 10.21
C MET A 359 20.45 23.36 10.89
N LYS A 360 19.86 22.96 12.02
CA LYS A 360 20.19 21.69 12.67
C LYS A 360 19.57 20.52 11.88
N ARG A 361 20.31 19.44 11.79
CA ARG A 361 19.82 18.17 11.24
C ARG A 361 19.08 17.39 12.33
N GLY A 362 17.80 17.69 12.52
CA GLY A 362 16.93 16.87 13.36
C GLY A 362 16.75 15.47 12.74
N THR A 363 16.58 14.44 13.57
CA THR A 363 16.44 13.07 13.09
C THR A 363 15.09 12.46 13.43
N LYS A 364 14.60 11.62 12.53
CA LYS A 364 13.58 10.62 12.80
C LYS A 364 14.21 9.25 12.74
N THR A 365 13.82 8.37 13.64
CA THR A 365 14.44 7.06 13.76
C THR A 365 13.41 6.01 14.08
N ARG A 366 13.62 4.81 13.58
CA ARG A 366 12.73 3.67 13.84
C ARG A 366 13.50 2.36 13.75
N TRP A 367 13.16 1.44 14.63
CA TRP A 367 13.42 0.02 14.52
C TRP A 367 12.10 -0.71 14.78
N ASN A 368 11.51 -1.26 13.75
CA ASN A 368 10.15 -1.81 13.80
C ASN A 368 10.06 -3.18 13.11
N PRO A 369 10.41 -4.27 13.78
CA PRO A 369 10.07 -5.60 13.32
C PRO A 369 8.58 -5.89 13.57
N ALA A 370 7.89 -6.27 12.52
CA ALA A 370 6.52 -6.74 12.51
C ALA A 370 6.46 -8.23 12.14
N GLN A 371 5.60 -8.99 12.79
CA GLN A 371 5.33 -10.40 12.49
C GLN A 371 3.84 -10.60 12.33
N THR A 372 3.42 -11.28 11.28
CA THR A 372 2.01 -11.61 11.03
C THR A 372 1.86 -13.11 10.83
N LEU A 373 0.92 -13.71 11.54
CA LEU A 373 0.39 -15.04 11.27
C LEU A 373 -1.08 -14.88 10.90
N ALA A 374 -1.46 -15.36 9.72
CA ALA A 374 -2.82 -15.26 9.22
C ALA A 374 -3.28 -16.60 8.65
N ASN A 375 -4.56 -16.88 8.79
CA ASN A 375 -5.26 -17.98 8.13
C ASN A 375 -6.61 -17.48 7.64
N VAL A 376 -6.90 -17.74 6.38
CA VAL A 376 -8.19 -17.45 5.75
C VAL A 376 -8.74 -18.73 5.18
N THR A 377 -10.01 -19.01 5.46
CA THR A 377 -10.74 -20.16 4.93
C THR A 377 -11.99 -19.67 4.22
N ASP A 378 -12.11 -19.97 2.94
CA ASP A 378 -13.24 -19.63 2.10
C ASP A 378 -14.00 -20.89 1.68
N VAL A 379 -15.33 -20.78 1.64
CA VAL A 379 -16.25 -21.77 1.12
C VAL A 379 -17.14 -21.09 0.10
N PHE A 380 -16.92 -21.36 -1.16
CA PHE A 380 -17.58 -20.65 -2.25
C PHE A 380 -18.09 -21.56 -3.36
N GLY A 381 -18.97 -21.03 -4.17
CA GLY A 381 -19.52 -21.77 -5.29
C GLY A 381 -20.73 -21.11 -5.92
N LYS A 382 -21.42 -21.88 -6.78
CA LYS A 382 -22.62 -21.44 -7.48
C LYS A 382 -23.76 -22.42 -7.22
N ILE A 383 -24.91 -21.91 -6.79
CA ILE A 383 -26.12 -22.69 -6.53
C ILE A 383 -27.32 -22.03 -7.20
N SER A 384 -28.42 -22.79 -7.33
CA SER A 384 -29.70 -22.27 -7.81
C SER A 384 -30.82 -22.66 -6.87
N THR A 385 -31.63 -21.68 -6.48
CA THR A 385 -32.81 -21.87 -5.62
C THR A 385 -34.06 -21.38 -6.36
N GLY A 386 -34.92 -22.30 -6.75
CA GLY A 386 -36.19 -21.95 -7.43
C GLY A 386 -36.03 -21.14 -8.73
N GLY A 387 -34.93 -21.29 -9.45
CA GLY A 387 -34.63 -20.55 -10.69
C GLY A 387 -33.79 -19.29 -10.49
N ILE A 388 -33.55 -18.84 -9.27
CA ILE A 388 -32.63 -17.76 -8.92
C ILE A 388 -31.23 -18.35 -8.81
N LYS A 389 -30.24 -17.74 -9.47
CA LYS A 389 -28.83 -18.15 -9.42
C LYS A 389 -28.10 -17.33 -8.36
N HIS A 390 -27.29 -18.01 -7.56
CA HIS A 390 -26.43 -17.45 -6.52
C HIS A 390 -24.97 -17.77 -6.84
N SER A 391 -24.11 -16.81 -6.67
CA SER A 391 -22.66 -17.01 -6.57
C SER A 391 -22.24 -16.50 -5.21
N TYR A 392 -21.78 -17.38 -4.34
CA TYR A 392 -21.57 -17.07 -2.93
C TYR A 392 -20.14 -17.34 -2.47
N ASP A 393 -19.73 -16.67 -1.41
CA ASP A 393 -18.54 -16.93 -0.64
C ASP A 393 -18.80 -16.72 0.85
N LEU A 394 -18.35 -17.66 1.67
CA LEU A 394 -18.42 -17.64 3.12
C LEU A 394 -17.01 -17.81 3.68
N GLY A 395 -16.55 -16.89 4.50
CA GLY A 395 -15.17 -16.93 4.96
C GLY A 395 -14.98 -16.74 6.46
N LEU A 396 -13.86 -17.30 6.92
CA LEU A 396 -13.29 -17.13 8.26
C LEU A 396 -11.86 -16.62 8.12
N GLU A 397 -11.56 -15.48 8.74
CA GLU A 397 -10.20 -14.93 8.84
C GLU A 397 -9.74 -14.94 10.30
N LEU A 398 -8.50 -15.41 10.51
CA LEU A 398 -7.81 -15.40 11.79
C LEU A 398 -6.46 -14.74 11.60
N THR A 399 -6.20 -13.61 12.30
CA THR A 399 -4.90 -12.94 12.21
C THR A 399 -4.32 -12.66 13.58
N ARG A 400 -2.99 -12.79 13.69
CA ARG A 400 -2.23 -12.37 14.85
C ARG A 400 -1.00 -11.59 14.38
N GLU A 401 -0.92 -10.34 14.83
CA GLU A 401 0.15 -9.42 14.49
C GLU A 401 0.94 -9.06 15.75
N VAL A 402 2.25 -9.09 15.65
CA VAL A 402 3.15 -8.69 16.73
C VAL A 402 4.06 -7.59 16.19
N ASN A 403 3.89 -6.37 16.70
CA ASN A 403 4.73 -5.24 16.37
C ASN A 403 5.64 -4.89 17.54
N ARG A 404 6.93 -4.63 17.27
CA ARG A 404 7.85 -4.00 18.20
C ARG A 404 8.29 -2.67 17.62
N ASN A 405 8.48 -1.67 18.47
CA ASN A 405 8.92 -0.35 18.04
C ASN A 405 9.93 0.22 19.02
N ALA A 406 11.07 0.65 18.50
CA ALA A 406 12.12 1.34 19.23
C ALA A 406 12.61 2.55 18.44
N SER A 407 13.24 3.49 19.12
CA SER A 407 13.89 4.66 18.52
C SER A 407 15.39 4.58 18.74
N TYR A 408 16.15 5.29 17.90
CA TYR A 408 17.59 5.46 18.11
C TYR A 408 17.87 6.85 18.67
N SER A 409 18.86 6.97 19.53
CA SER A 409 19.54 8.21 19.80
C SER A 409 20.71 8.38 18.83
N THR A 410 20.88 9.56 18.30
CA THR A 410 21.96 9.92 17.38
C THR A 410 22.78 11.03 18.01
N PHE A 411 23.42 10.71 19.16
CA PHE A 411 24.19 11.70 19.91
C PHE A 411 25.55 11.93 19.24
N SER A 412 25.82 13.18 18.89
CA SER A 412 27.12 13.61 18.40
C SER A 412 27.85 14.42 19.48
N THR A 413 29.08 14.06 19.78
CA THR A 413 29.91 14.76 20.76
C THR A 413 30.68 15.93 20.18
N SER A 414 30.91 15.93 18.87
CA SER A 414 31.75 16.92 18.18
C SER A 414 31.00 17.79 17.18
N GLY A 415 29.76 17.39 16.79
CA GLY A 415 29.02 18.09 15.76
C GLY A 415 29.77 18.14 14.41
N SER A 416 29.04 18.32 13.32
CA SER A 416 29.62 18.86 12.09
C SER A 416 30.12 20.30 12.38
N ALA A 417 30.95 20.86 11.49
CA ALA A 417 31.54 22.19 11.64
C ALA A 417 30.47 23.31 11.70
N CYS A 418 29.68 23.32 12.76
CA CYS A 418 28.62 24.29 12.98
C CYS A 418 29.19 25.61 13.55
N PRO A 419 28.79 26.74 12.98
CA PRO A 419 29.19 28.04 13.55
C PRO A 419 28.50 28.27 14.89
N ALA A 420 29.15 29.05 15.79
CA ALA A 420 28.50 29.51 17.02
C ALA A 420 27.25 30.35 16.68
N PRO A 421 26.11 30.20 17.38
CA PRO A 421 25.90 29.37 18.58
C PRO A 421 25.48 27.91 18.37
N LEU A 422 25.58 27.37 17.15
CA LEU A 422 25.17 26.00 16.80
C LEU A 422 26.26 24.93 17.04
N THR A 423 27.38 25.32 17.68
CA THR A 423 28.44 24.38 18.07
C THR A 423 27.90 23.24 18.93
N GLY A 424 28.34 22.01 18.65
CA GLY A 424 27.87 20.81 19.38
C GLY A 424 26.60 20.16 18.78
N PHE A 425 26.06 20.69 17.69
CA PHE A 425 24.98 20.11 16.96
C PHE A 425 25.42 19.59 15.58
N ASP A 426 24.67 18.68 14.99
CA ASP A 426 24.78 18.42 13.56
C ASP A 426 24.00 19.50 12.81
N CYS A 427 24.64 20.22 11.91
CA CYS A 427 24.00 21.29 11.15
C CYS A 427 24.51 21.36 9.71
N THR A 428 23.81 22.11 8.86
CA THR A 428 24.19 22.34 7.48
C THR A 428 23.67 23.70 7.01
N PRO A 429 24.30 24.33 6.00
CA PRO A 429 23.69 25.44 5.28
C PRO A 429 22.36 25.01 4.63
N VAL A 430 21.35 25.88 4.69
CA VAL A 430 20.01 25.58 4.14
C VAL A 430 20.02 25.53 2.61
N PHE A 431 20.79 26.40 1.96
CA PHE A 431 20.79 26.54 0.50
C PHE A 431 21.91 25.78 -0.20
N ASP A 432 22.87 25.25 0.57
CA ASP A 432 24.01 24.46 0.06
C ASP A 432 24.37 23.36 1.08
N PRO A 433 23.49 22.38 1.29
CA PRO A 433 23.72 21.32 2.27
C PRO A 433 24.83 20.38 1.80
N ASN A 434 25.70 19.96 2.74
CA ASN A 434 26.77 19.01 2.48
C ASN A 434 26.49 17.63 3.11
N PRO A 435 26.06 16.62 2.36
CA PRO A 435 25.80 15.28 2.89
C PRO A 435 27.05 14.51 3.34
N ALA A 436 28.24 14.96 2.93
CA ALA A 436 29.51 14.34 3.30
C ALA A 436 30.15 14.95 4.56
N ASP A 437 29.43 15.82 5.28
CA ASP A 437 29.95 16.36 6.55
C ASP A 437 30.34 15.21 7.49
N PRO A 438 31.49 15.32 8.18
CA PRO A 438 31.94 14.28 9.08
C PRO A 438 31.00 14.14 10.28
N TRP A 439 30.75 12.90 10.66
CA TRP A 439 29.94 12.58 11.83
C TRP A 439 30.67 11.58 12.74
N THR A 440 30.80 11.88 14.02
CA THR A 440 31.52 11.07 15.01
C THR A 440 30.62 10.76 16.22
N GLY A 441 29.34 10.58 15.97
CA GLY A 441 28.36 10.31 16.99
C GLY A 441 28.25 8.82 17.35
N VAL A 442 27.34 8.55 18.29
CA VAL A 442 26.98 7.21 18.74
C VAL A 442 25.50 6.97 18.45
N ILE A 443 25.21 5.79 17.91
CA ILE A 443 23.85 5.32 17.67
C ILE A 443 23.51 4.26 18.73
N ASN A 444 22.53 4.56 19.58
CA ASN A 444 22.03 3.63 20.58
C ASN A 444 20.52 3.45 20.43
N ARG A 445 20.07 2.19 20.44
CA ARG A 445 18.64 1.84 20.35
C ARG A 445 18.01 1.83 21.74
N SER A 446 16.80 2.36 21.85
CA SER A 446 15.97 2.25 23.06
C SER A 446 15.44 0.83 23.26
N ALA A 447 14.96 0.52 24.46
CA ALA A 447 14.20 -0.69 24.69
C ALA A 447 12.88 -0.67 23.88
N PRO A 448 12.53 -1.77 23.17
CA PRO A 448 11.37 -1.78 22.29
C PRO A 448 10.06 -1.93 23.06
N SER A 449 9.10 -1.08 22.78
CA SER A 449 7.69 -1.33 23.08
C SER A 449 7.16 -2.47 22.20
N ARG A 450 6.13 -3.16 22.65
CA ARG A 450 5.51 -4.30 21.95
C ARG A 450 4.01 -4.18 21.96
N SER A 451 3.37 -4.41 20.82
CA SER A 451 1.93 -4.60 20.71
C SER A 451 1.58 -5.91 20.04
N ILE A 452 0.46 -6.48 20.41
CA ILE A 452 -0.13 -7.69 19.84
C ILE A 452 -1.53 -7.34 19.44
N THR A 453 -1.88 -7.63 18.19
CA THR A 453 -3.23 -7.47 17.66
C THR A 453 -3.72 -8.83 17.18
N GLU A 454 -4.93 -9.20 17.57
CA GLU A 454 -5.60 -10.41 17.14
C GLU A 454 -6.96 -10.05 16.54
N THR A 455 -7.27 -10.62 15.37
CA THR A 455 -8.55 -10.39 14.68
C THR A 455 -9.17 -11.73 14.34
N VAL A 456 -10.48 -11.81 14.55
CA VAL A 456 -11.33 -12.90 14.05
C VAL A 456 -12.37 -12.24 13.17
N GLY A 457 -12.42 -12.60 11.88
CA GLY A 457 -13.41 -12.11 10.91
C GLY A 457 -14.29 -13.24 10.41
N LEU A 458 -15.58 -13.00 10.33
CA LEU A 458 -16.56 -13.87 9.66
C LEU A 458 -17.26 -13.06 8.60
N TYR A 459 -17.29 -13.55 7.37
CA TYR A 459 -17.93 -12.84 6.27
C TYR A 459 -18.74 -13.74 5.36
N ALA A 460 -19.68 -13.11 4.67
CA ALA A 460 -20.51 -13.75 3.67
C ALA A 460 -20.80 -12.79 2.52
N PHE A 461 -20.65 -13.29 1.29
CA PHE A 461 -20.99 -12.59 0.05
C PHE A 461 -21.98 -13.43 -0.75
N ASP A 462 -22.88 -12.76 -1.46
CA ASP A 462 -23.76 -13.40 -2.43
C ASP A 462 -24.06 -12.45 -3.59
N SER A 463 -23.86 -12.91 -4.80
CA SER A 463 -24.34 -12.27 -6.03
C SER A 463 -25.54 -13.05 -6.55
N ILE A 464 -26.71 -12.44 -6.39
CA ILE A 464 -28.02 -13.02 -6.65
C ILE A 464 -28.50 -12.51 -8.02
N SER A 465 -28.60 -13.41 -9.01
CA SER A 465 -29.20 -13.10 -10.31
C SER A 465 -30.73 -13.15 -10.19
N LEU A 466 -31.36 -12.02 -9.90
CA LEU A 466 -32.82 -11.90 -9.80
C LEU A 466 -33.51 -12.16 -11.15
N THR A 467 -32.87 -11.68 -12.22
CA THR A 467 -33.23 -11.92 -13.62
C THR A 467 -31.95 -11.93 -14.43
N ASP A 468 -32.01 -12.19 -15.74
CA ASP A 468 -30.85 -12.07 -16.64
C ASP A 468 -30.28 -10.65 -16.72
N ARG A 469 -31.04 -9.64 -16.29
CA ARG A 469 -30.65 -8.21 -16.33
C ARG A 469 -30.47 -7.56 -14.98
N PHE A 470 -30.95 -8.15 -13.89
CA PHE A 470 -30.84 -7.56 -12.55
C PHE A 470 -30.11 -8.48 -11.61
N LEU A 471 -29.02 -7.98 -11.03
CA LEU A 471 -28.26 -8.66 -9.99
C LEU A 471 -28.29 -7.86 -8.71
N LEU A 472 -28.40 -8.55 -7.59
CA LEU A 472 -28.27 -7.99 -6.25
C LEU A 472 -26.99 -8.57 -5.62
N ASN A 473 -26.05 -7.72 -5.32
CA ASN A 473 -24.80 -8.10 -4.63
C ASN A 473 -24.90 -7.70 -3.17
N LEU A 474 -24.72 -8.65 -2.28
CA LEU A 474 -24.77 -8.46 -0.84
C LEU A 474 -23.46 -8.93 -0.21
N GLY A 475 -23.05 -8.27 0.84
CA GLY A 475 -21.92 -8.68 1.67
C GLY A 475 -22.13 -8.22 3.10
N VAL A 476 -21.74 -9.06 4.05
CA VAL A 476 -21.71 -8.76 5.47
C VAL A 476 -20.45 -9.36 6.08
N ARG A 477 -19.87 -8.63 7.00
CA ARG A 477 -18.70 -9.09 7.75
C ARG A 477 -18.78 -8.62 9.19
N TRP A 478 -18.54 -9.53 10.12
CA TRP A 478 -18.30 -9.26 11.52
C TRP A 478 -16.82 -9.47 11.83
N ASP A 479 -16.22 -8.51 12.51
CA ASP A 479 -14.86 -8.60 13.02
C ASP A 479 -14.85 -8.41 14.54
N SER A 480 -14.07 -9.25 15.21
CA SER A 480 -13.66 -9.05 16.59
C SER A 480 -12.17 -8.72 16.59
N TYR A 481 -11.86 -7.49 16.97
CA TYR A 481 -10.50 -6.93 17.00
C TYR A 481 -10.04 -6.74 18.42
N GLN A 482 -8.90 -7.31 18.77
CA GLN A 482 -8.31 -7.21 20.09
C GLN A 482 -6.88 -6.71 20.00
N THR A 483 -6.50 -5.76 20.86
CA THR A 483 -5.12 -5.32 21.00
C THR A 483 -4.67 -5.27 22.46
N GLN A 484 -3.40 -5.55 22.72
CA GLN A 484 -2.74 -5.48 24.03
C GLN A 484 -1.24 -5.27 23.84
N GLY A 485 -0.54 -4.87 24.87
CA GLY A 485 0.90 -4.70 24.74
C GLY A 485 1.63 -4.19 25.98
N VAL A 486 2.85 -3.75 25.72
CA VAL A 486 3.71 -3.10 26.71
C VAL A 486 4.36 -1.89 26.05
N SER A 487 4.17 -0.72 26.66
CA SER A 487 4.89 0.51 26.29
C SER A 487 6.07 0.70 27.22
N ILE A 488 7.25 1.01 26.65
CA ILE A 488 8.46 1.33 27.41
C ILE A 488 8.78 2.79 27.22
N ASN A 489 8.66 3.56 28.30
CA ASN A 489 8.97 4.97 28.31
C ASN A 489 10.44 5.15 28.70
N SER A 490 11.23 5.65 27.79
CA SER A 490 12.65 5.92 27.99
C SER A 490 12.97 7.37 27.72
N THR A 491 13.89 7.92 28.49
CA THR A 491 14.52 9.23 28.26
C THR A 491 15.93 9.05 27.75
N GLN A 492 16.35 9.95 26.88
CA GLN A 492 17.70 9.93 26.33
C GLN A 492 18.51 11.09 26.94
N THR A 493 19.70 10.77 27.44
CA THR A 493 20.65 11.76 27.93
C THR A 493 22.05 11.44 27.38
N ASN A 494 22.65 12.36 26.65
CA ASN A 494 23.98 12.19 26.05
C ASN A 494 24.16 10.85 25.29
N GLY A 495 23.16 10.48 24.49
CA GLY A 495 23.19 9.27 23.71
C GLY A 495 22.83 7.98 24.47
N VAL A 496 22.60 8.03 25.75
CA VAL A 496 22.24 6.86 26.58
C VAL A 496 20.74 6.87 26.85
N TRP A 497 20.09 5.74 26.59
CA TRP A 497 18.68 5.50 26.92
C TRP A 497 18.55 4.97 28.33
N THR A 498 17.69 5.60 29.13
CA THR A 498 17.28 5.10 30.45
C THR A 498 15.76 5.00 30.50
N ILE A 499 15.24 3.93 31.10
CA ILE A 499 13.80 3.81 31.37
C ILE A 499 13.40 4.90 32.35
N ASN A 500 12.35 5.65 32.06
CA ASN A 500 11.95 6.82 32.83
C ASN A 500 11.35 6.40 34.20
N PRO A 501 12.04 6.64 35.32
CA PRO A 501 11.58 6.21 36.64
C PRO A 501 10.42 7.05 37.19
N LEU A 502 10.12 8.20 36.57
CA LEU A 502 9.05 9.11 37.02
C LEU A 502 7.66 8.67 36.54
N ILE A 503 7.57 7.70 35.62
CA ILE A 503 6.29 7.11 35.25
C ILE A 503 5.94 6.06 36.29
N PRO A 504 4.89 6.24 37.10
CA PRO A 504 4.54 5.30 38.14
C PRO A 504 4.29 3.92 37.55
N ALA A 505 4.93 2.91 38.13
CA ALA A 505 4.60 1.54 37.83
C ALA A 505 3.14 1.26 38.22
N THR A 506 2.50 0.37 37.50
CA THR A 506 1.39 -0.38 38.07
C THR A 506 1.85 -1.04 39.37
N PRO A 507 0.99 -1.31 40.38
CA PRO A 507 1.39 -1.74 41.72
C PRO A 507 2.39 -2.92 41.80
N THR A 508 2.63 -3.62 40.70
CA THR A 508 3.54 -4.76 40.58
C THR A 508 4.59 -4.64 39.46
N GLY A 509 4.69 -3.49 38.80
CA GLY A 509 5.50 -3.31 37.59
C GLY A 509 6.82 -2.55 37.80
N THR A 510 7.69 -2.59 36.81
CA THR A 510 8.93 -1.81 36.72
C THR A 510 8.62 -0.37 36.33
N PRO A 511 9.16 0.66 37.02
CA PRO A 511 8.99 2.04 36.60
C PRO A 511 9.35 2.28 35.14
N GLY A 512 8.54 3.07 34.43
CA GLY A 512 8.71 3.32 33.00
C GLY A 512 8.21 2.20 32.07
N VAL A 513 7.81 1.06 32.59
CA VAL A 513 7.18 -0.03 31.83
C VAL A 513 5.69 -0.01 32.11
N VAL A 514 4.90 0.30 31.09
CA VAL A 514 3.44 0.43 31.19
C VAL A 514 2.79 -0.70 30.41
N ALA A 515 2.02 -1.54 31.10
CA ALA A 515 1.15 -2.51 30.43
C ALA A 515 0.03 -1.75 29.73
N LEU A 516 -0.11 -1.98 28.43
CA LEU A 516 -1.27 -1.54 27.66
C LEU A 516 -2.37 -2.59 27.87
N PRO A 517 -3.48 -2.22 28.52
CA PRO A 517 -4.54 -3.17 28.84
C PRO A 517 -5.12 -3.76 27.54
N LYS A 518 -5.67 -4.96 27.68
CA LYS A 518 -6.43 -5.59 26.60
C LYS A 518 -7.63 -4.69 26.26
N ARG A 519 -7.76 -4.37 24.96
CA ARG A 519 -8.88 -3.66 24.36
C ARG A 519 -9.50 -4.53 23.30
N GLU A 520 -10.80 -4.49 23.19
CA GLU A 520 -11.56 -5.31 22.27
C GLU A 520 -12.72 -4.49 21.71
N TRP A 521 -12.88 -4.56 20.38
CA TRP A 521 -13.98 -3.96 19.66
C TRP A 521 -14.57 -5.00 18.71
N ASP A 522 -15.89 -5.06 18.69
CA ASP A 522 -16.67 -5.83 17.75
C ASP A 522 -17.41 -4.87 16.82
N PHE A 523 -17.32 -5.10 15.52
CA PHE A 523 -18.04 -4.28 14.56
C PHE A 523 -18.53 -5.11 13.38
N VAL A 524 -19.63 -4.65 12.78
CA VAL A 524 -20.25 -5.26 11.60
C VAL A 524 -20.21 -4.27 10.46
N ASN A 525 -19.66 -4.69 9.34
CA ASN A 525 -19.70 -3.96 8.09
C ASN A 525 -20.56 -4.69 7.07
N TYR A 526 -21.19 -3.92 6.19
CA TYR A 526 -22.06 -4.49 5.16
C TYR A 526 -21.98 -3.69 3.88
N GLN A 527 -22.30 -4.36 2.79
CA GLN A 527 -22.52 -3.74 1.49
C GLN A 527 -23.77 -4.29 0.82
N ALA A 528 -24.39 -3.44 0.03
CA ALA A 528 -25.47 -3.82 -0.85
C ALA A 528 -25.35 -3.07 -2.17
N GLY A 529 -25.50 -3.76 -3.30
CA GLY A 529 -25.44 -3.15 -4.60
C GLY A 529 -26.43 -3.78 -5.57
N LEU A 530 -27.17 -2.95 -6.28
CA LEU A 530 -28.06 -3.36 -7.36
C LEU A 530 -27.40 -3.05 -8.70
N VAL A 531 -27.34 -4.05 -9.56
CA VAL A 531 -26.77 -3.96 -10.90
C VAL A 531 -27.86 -4.19 -11.93
N PHE A 532 -27.99 -3.30 -12.88
CA PHE A 532 -28.81 -3.45 -14.07
C PHE A 532 -27.90 -3.65 -15.28
N LYS A 533 -28.13 -4.69 -16.07
CA LYS A 533 -27.40 -5.05 -17.29
C LYS A 533 -28.22 -4.68 -18.52
N PRO A 534 -27.97 -3.50 -19.14
CA PRO A 534 -28.60 -3.17 -20.41
C PRO A 534 -28.22 -4.17 -21.51
N THR A 535 -26.96 -4.67 -21.45
CA THR A 535 -26.40 -5.69 -22.33
C THR A 535 -25.51 -6.64 -21.53
N ASP A 536 -25.07 -7.75 -22.10
CA ASP A 536 -24.17 -8.70 -21.42
C ASP A 536 -22.78 -8.12 -21.12
N TYR A 537 -22.37 -7.09 -21.85
CA TYR A 537 -21.08 -6.43 -21.73
C TYR A 537 -21.15 -5.04 -21.07
N SER A 538 -22.29 -4.66 -20.50
CA SER A 538 -22.44 -3.37 -19.82
C SER A 538 -23.34 -3.46 -18.60
N SER A 539 -23.06 -2.62 -17.61
CA SER A 539 -23.83 -2.53 -16.37
C SER A 539 -23.99 -1.08 -15.90
N LEU A 540 -25.11 -0.82 -15.26
CA LEU A 540 -25.36 0.35 -14.42
C LEU A 540 -25.56 -0.15 -12.99
N TYR A 541 -25.00 0.54 -12.01
CA TYR A 541 -25.13 0.11 -10.62
C TYR A 541 -25.32 1.25 -9.65
N VAL A 542 -25.89 0.92 -8.51
CA VAL A 542 -25.92 1.73 -7.31
C VAL A 542 -25.48 0.85 -6.16
N SER A 543 -24.65 1.39 -5.25
CA SER A 543 -24.18 0.66 -4.08
C SER A 543 -24.05 1.51 -2.84
N TYR A 544 -24.12 0.83 -1.71
CA TYR A 544 -23.83 1.34 -0.38
C TYR A 544 -22.88 0.38 0.31
N ALA A 545 -21.86 0.91 0.98
CA ALA A 545 -20.88 0.12 1.73
C ALA A 545 -20.41 0.86 2.97
N THR A 546 -20.02 0.10 4.00
CA THR A 546 -19.48 0.62 5.25
C THR A 546 -18.07 0.14 5.51
N ALA A 547 -17.34 0.89 6.33
CA ALA A 547 -16.04 0.49 6.86
C ALA A 547 -15.86 0.99 8.29
N SER A 548 -15.17 0.21 9.12
CA SER A 548 -14.85 0.56 10.50
C SER A 548 -13.33 0.52 10.72
N THR A 549 -12.81 1.59 11.34
CA THR A 549 -11.37 1.73 11.65
C THR A 549 -11.19 1.78 13.17
N PRO A 550 -10.61 0.74 13.79
CA PRO A 550 -10.35 0.74 15.23
C PRO A 550 -9.39 1.85 15.66
N PRO A 551 -9.54 2.45 16.85
CA PRO A 551 -8.79 3.62 17.30
C PRO A 551 -7.31 3.34 17.62
N LEU A 552 -6.93 2.10 17.87
CA LEU A 552 -5.57 1.70 18.25
C LEU A 552 -5.01 0.70 17.24
N ILE A 553 -4.76 1.12 16.01
CA ILE A 553 -4.01 0.31 15.08
C ILE A 553 -2.53 0.52 15.35
N ALA A 554 -1.88 -0.48 15.96
CA ALA A 554 -0.46 -0.44 16.21
C ALA A 554 0.32 -0.46 14.89
N GLY A 555 1.21 0.49 14.72
CA GLY A 555 2.23 0.46 13.68
C GLY A 555 1.99 1.30 12.45
N GLY A 556 0.96 2.13 12.35
CA GLY A 556 0.97 2.99 11.20
C GLY A 556 -0.31 3.59 10.70
N ASP A 557 -1.39 3.55 11.46
CA ASP A 557 -2.56 4.31 11.02
C ASP A 557 -2.32 5.81 11.16
N GLN A 558 -2.49 6.49 10.06
CA GLN A 558 -2.09 7.85 9.82
C GLN A 558 -3.10 8.89 10.24
N ASN A 559 -4.29 8.43 10.59
CA ASN A 559 -5.36 9.31 10.99
C ASN A 559 -5.34 9.64 12.47
N THR A 560 -4.54 8.95 13.26
CA THR A 560 -4.28 9.30 14.65
C THR A 560 -3.20 10.36 14.73
N ALA A 561 -3.54 11.55 14.25
CA ALA A 561 -2.68 12.72 14.42
C ALA A 561 -2.33 12.90 15.90
N GLY A 562 -1.08 12.70 16.25
CA GLY A 562 -0.52 13.12 17.53
C GLY A 562 -0.68 12.16 18.70
N THR A 563 -1.19 10.97 18.54
CA THR A 563 -0.94 9.92 19.53
C THR A 563 0.47 9.41 19.30
N GLY A 564 1.46 10.08 19.89
CA GLY A 564 2.82 9.59 19.92
C GLY A 564 2.77 8.14 20.35
N GLN A 565 3.22 7.24 19.49
CA GLN A 565 3.37 5.84 19.84
C GLN A 565 4.21 5.75 21.11
N GLY A 566 3.65 5.25 22.17
CA GLY A 566 4.34 5.05 23.44
C GLY A 566 3.96 6.01 24.55
N SER A 567 3.21 7.07 24.34
CA SER A 567 2.53 7.69 25.47
C SER A 567 1.33 6.80 25.79
N GLY A 568 1.40 6.08 26.90
CA GLY A 568 0.24 5.43 27.51
C GLY A 568 -0.76 6.50 27.94
N ASN A 569 -1.32 7.20 26.97
CA ASN A 569 -2.31 8.24 27.19
C ASN A 569 -3.63 7.51 27.41
N LEU A 570 -4.00 7.40 28.68
CA LEU A 570 -5.29 6.86 29.15
C LEU A 570 -6.50 7.53 28.45
N ALA A 571 -6.29 8.69 27.83
CA ALA A 571 -7.35 9.39 27.07
C ALA A 571 -7.85 8.61 25.83
N ASN A 572 -7.07 7.67 25.29
CA ASN A 572 -7.51 6.82 24.17
C ASN A 572 -8.37 5.63 24.63
N ASP A 573 -8.54 5.46 25.92
CA ASP A 573 -9.23 4.31 26.52
C ASP A 573 -10.74 4.31 26.28
N ILE A 574 -11.29 5.42 25.78
CA ILE A 574 -12.74 5.62 25.58
C ILE A 574 -13.09 5.78 24.09
N LEU A 575 -12.14 5.60 23.19
CA LEU A 575 -12.39 5.81 21.77
C LEU A 575 -13.03 4.57 21.13
N GLU A 576 -14.06 4.82 20.33
CA GLU A 576 -14.75 3.83 19.51
C GLU A 576 -14.15 3.77 18.08
N PRO A 577 -14.46 2.75 17.28
CA PRO A 577 -14.07 2.76 15.88
C PRO A 577 -14.61 3.96 15.12
N GLU A 578 -13.82 4.49 14.19
CA GLU A 578 -14.30 5.47 13.22
C GLU A 578 -15.13 4.74 12.17
N ASP A 579 -16.27 5.29 11.80
CA ASP A 579 -17.17 4.72 10.81
C ASP A 579 -17.10 5.48 9.49
N THR A 580 -17.07 4.75 8.40
CA THR A 580 -17.14 5.32 7.05
C THR A 580 -18.29 4.71 6.27
N GLU A 581 -19.06 5.55 5.61
CA GLU A 581 -20.15 5.19 4.70
C GLU A 581 -19.80 5.67 3.30
N THR A 582 -20.04 4.83 2.29
CA THR A 582 -19.87 5.20 0.88
C THR A 582 -21.14 4.89 0.10
N TYR A 583 -21.66 5.87 -0.61
CA TYR A 583 -22.68 5.74 -1.65
C TYR A 583 -22.00 5.90 -3.01
N GLU A 584 -22.28 4.98 -3.92
CA GLU A 584 -21.70 5.05 -5.26
C GLU A 584 -22.74 4.69 -6.31
N VAL A 585 -22.73 5.42 -7.42
CA VAL A 585 -23.50 5.12 -8.64
C VAL A 585 -22.51 5.08 -9.80
N GLY A 586 -22.65 4.12 -10.70
CA GLY A 586 -21.71 4.01 -11.80
C GLY A 586 -22.24 3.22 -12.99
N ALA A 587 -21.44 3.27 -14.04
CA ALA A 587 -21.63 2.55 -15.29
C ALA A 587 -20.31 1.86 -15.68
N LYS A 588 -20.40 0.65 -16.19
CA LYS A 588 -19.25 -0.11 -16.71
C LYS A 588 -19.61 -0.70 -18.07
N ALA A 589 -18.62 -0.78 -18.94
CA ALA A 589 -18.78 -1.44 -20.23
C ALA A 589 -17.47 -2.09 -20.69
N ASN A 590 -17.59 -3.27 -21.27
CA ASN A 590 -16.52 -3.96 -21.99
C ASN A 590 -16.76 -3.80 -23.49
N LEU A 591 -16.01 -2.95 -24.14
CA LEU A 591 -16.18 -2.55 -25.53
C LEU A 591 -15.26 -3.35 -26.46
N PHE A 592 -15.51 -3.28 -27.78
CA PHE A 592 -14.69 -3.89 -28.84
C PHE A 592 -14.43 -5.38 -28.65
N ASN A 593 -15.50 -6.18 -28.45
CA ASN A 593 -15.45 -7.60 -28.12
C ASN A 593 -14.64 -7.81 -26.82
N GLU A 594 -14.97 -7.02 -25.79
CA GLU A 594 -14.44 -7.09 -24.45
C GLU A 594 -12.93 -6.78 -24.33
N ARG A 595 -12.33 -6.17 -25.35
CA ARG A 595 -10.91 -5.78 -25.32
C ARG A 595 -10.64 -4.52 -24.56
N LEU A 596 -11.65 -3.64 -24.38
CA LEU A 596 -11.53 -2.36 -23.69
C LEU A 596 -12.57 -2.26 -22.58
N SER A 597 -12.13 -2.18 -21.35
CA SER A 597 -12.98 -1.89 -20.18
C SER A 597 -13.01 -0.40 -19.90
N VAL A 598 -14.21 0.17 -19.76
CA VAL A 598 -14.46 1.56 -19.39
C VAL A 598 -15.36 1.58 -18.17
N GLY A 599 -15.03 2.42 -17.19
CA GLY A 599 -15.84 2.64 -15.98
C GLY A 599 -16.03 4.12 -15.72
N LEU A 600 -17.23 4.50 -15.29
CA LEU A 600 -17.57 5.84 -14.79
C LEU A 600 -18.31 5.67 -13.49
N SER A 601 -17.89 6.37 -12.45
CA SER A 601 -18.57 6.36 -11.15
C SER A 601 -18.65 7.76 -10.54
N ALA A 602 -19.70 8.00 -9.76
CA ALA A 602 -19.83 9.14 -8.87
C ALA A 602 -20.08 8.61 -7.47
N TYR A 603 -19.42 9.20 -6.47
CA TYR A 603 -19.46 8.72 -5.09
C TYR A 603 -19.56 9.86 -4.08
N ARG A 604 -20.08 9.49 -2.90
CA ARG A 604 -20.02 10.27 -1.69
C ARG A 604 -19.55 9.35 -0.56
N LEU A 605 -18.47 9.73 0.09
CA LEU A 605 -17.88 9.06 1.25
C LEU A 605 -17.99 10.00 2.44
N THR A 606 -18.52 9.50 3.55
CA THR A 606 -18.61 10.25 4.82
C THR A 606 -17.93 9.43 5.91
N ARG A 607 -16.91 9.98 6.58
CA ARG A 607 -16.28 9.42 7.75
C ARG A 607 -16.75 10.16 8.99
N LYS A 608 -17.34 9.43 9.94
CA LYS A 608 -17.86 9.91 11.22
C LYS A 608 -16.98 9.45 12.37
N ASN A 609 -17.15 10.06 13.53
CA ASN A 609 -16.37 9.74 14.73
C ASN A 609 -14.85 9.88 14.52
N ALA A 610 -14.43 10.71 13.57
CA ALA A 610 -13.02 10.94 13.34
C ALA A 610 -12.39 11.53 14.61
N GLN A 611 -11.26 10.96 15.03
CA GLN A 611 -10.52 11.42 16.18
C GLN A 611 -9.82 12.73 15.88
N LEU A 612 -10.15 13.76 16.63
CA LEU A 612 -9.56 15.10 16.50
C LEU A 612 -8.97 15.57 17.83
N LEU A 613 -7.84 16.28 17.75
CA LEU A 613 -7.27 17.00 18.88
C LEU A 613 -8.16 18.22 19.20
N VAL A 614 -8.79 18.21 20.36
CA VAL A 614 -9.66 19.32 20.81
C VAL A 614 -8.97 20.30 21.73
N ASP A 615 -7.92 19.88 22.46
CA ASP A 615 -7.09 20.70 23.29
C ASP A 615 -5.61 20.25 23.20
N ALA A 616 -4.72 21.16 22.84
CA ALA A 616 -3.31 20.92 22.74
C ALA A 616 -2.55 21.07 24.09
N GLY A 617 -3.26 21.40 25.18
CA GLY A 617 -2.66 21.56 26.50
C GLY A 617 -2.03 20.29 27.04
N PRO A 618 -1.17 20.36 28.07
CA PRO A 618 -0.73 19.18 28.79
C PRO A 618 -1.75 18.78 29.89
N PRO A 619 -2.43 17.58 29.76
CA PRO A 619 -2.37 16.62 28.66
C PRO A 619 -3.19 17.03 27.43
N ALA A 620 -2.74 16.66 26.23
CA ALA A 620 -3.53 16.85 25.01
C ALA A 620 -4.81 16.02 25.05
N THR A 621 -5.94 16.64 24.74
CA THR A 621 -7.24 15.99 24.77
C THR A 621 -7.75 15.72 23.35
N TYR A 622 -8.16 14.50 23.08
CA TYR A 622 -8.77 14.09 21.82
C TYR A 622 -10.26 13.80 22.03
N ALA A 623 -11.07 14.10 21.03
CA ALA A 623 -12.48 13.71 21.02
C ALA A 623 -12.88 13.17 19.64
N GLN A 624 -13.86 12.28 19.64
CA GLN A 624 -14.43 11.68 18.41
C GLN A 624 -15.63 12.52 17.95
N VAL A 625 -15.35 13.71 17.48
CA VAL A 625 -16.38 14.68 17.04
C VAL A 625 -16.22 15.04 15.57
N GLY A 626 -15.23 14.47 14.88
CA GLY A 626 -14.93 14.77 13.51
C GLY A 626 -15.87 14.13 12.52
N GLU A 627 -16.22 14.89 11.51
CA GLU A 627 -16.91 14.41 10.32
C GLU A 627 -16.20 14.94 9.08
N VAL A 628 -15.86 14.03 8.18
CA VAL A 628 -15.16 14.31 6.94
C VAL A 628 -16.01 13.82 5.78
N GLU A 629 -16.17 14.63 4.77
CA GLU A 629 -16.85 14.26 3.54
C GLU A 629 -15.91 14.32 2.34
N VAL A 630 -16.04 13.34 1.43
CA VAL A 630 -15.36 13.33 0.13
C VAL A 630 -16.37 12.95 -0.94
N LYS A 631 -16.52 13.81 -1.94
CA LYS A 631 -17.36 13.59 -3.12
C LYS A 631 -16.49 13.58 -4.36
N GLY A 632 -16.85 12.76 -5.34
CA GLY A 632 -16.06 12.75 -6.57
C GLY A 632 -16.71 12.01 -7.72
N VAL A 633 -16.06 12.18 -8.87
CA VAL A 633 -16.36 11.45 -10.11
C VAL A 633 -15.07 10.82 -10.60
N GLU A 634 -15.13 9.56 -11.01
CA GLU A 634 -13.99 8.79 -11.50
C GLU A 634 -14.31 8.20 -12.86
N LEU A 635 -13.38 8.36 -13.81
CA LEU A 635 -13.36 7.70 -15.11
C LEU A 635 -12.16 6.77 -15.17
N SER A 636 -12.35 5.54 -15.63
CA SER A 636 -11.27 4.57 -15.85
C SER A 636 -11.36 3.98 -17.26
N VAL A 637 -10.19 3.69 -17.83
CA VAL A 637 -10.05 3.01 -19.12
C VAL A 637 -8.89 2.04 -19.05
N SER A 638 -9.08 0.79 -19.52
CA SER A 638 -8.05 -0.26 -19.50
C SER A 638 -8.27 -1.24 -20.64
N GLY A 639 -7.26 -1.46 -21.47
CA GLY A 639 -7.30 -2.48 -22.53
C GLY A 639 -6.89 -1.96 -23.90
N ASN A 640 -7.39 -2.61 -24.96
CA ASN A 640 -7.01 -2.34 -26.33
C ASN A 640 -8.16 -1.73 -27.14
N ILE A 641 -7.94 -0.54 -27.70
CA ILE A 641 -8.88 0.08 -28.66
C ILE A 641 -8.86 -0.69 -29.97
N THR A 642 -7.65 -1.06 -30.42
CA THR A 642 -7.40 -1.98 -31.55
C THR A 642 -6.37 -3.01 -31.15
N PRO A 643 -6.13 -4.10 -31.91
CA PRO A 643 -5.04 -5.03 -31.59
C PRO A 643 -3.64 -4.39 -31.52
N ALA A 644 -3.46 -3.22 -32.12
CA ALA A 644 -2.20 -2.48 -32.12
C ALA A 644 -2.17 -1.31 -31.13
N TRP A 645 -3.31 -0.90 -30.55
CA TRP A 645 -3.41 0.30 -29.72
C TRP A 645 -3.94 -0.03 -28.33
N GLN A 646 -3.10 0.04 -27.34
CA GLN A 646 -3.41 -0.15 -25.92
C GLN A 646 -3.53 1.20 -25.20
N VAL A 647 -4.44 1.27 -24.24
CA VAL A 647 -4.63 2.40 -23.33
C VAL A 647 -4.86 1.92 -21.91
N PHE A 648 -4.32 2.65 -20.94
CA PHE A 648 -4.55 2.44 -19.52
C PHE A 648 -4.51 3.76 -18.77
N GLY A 649 -5.48 4.00 -17.89
CA GLY A 649 -5.50 5.22 -17.08
C GLY A 649 -6.89 5.65 -16.70
N GLY A 650 -7.04 6.95 -16.43
CA GLY A 650 -8.32 7.53 -16.04
C GLY A 650 -8.21 8.98 -15.57
N TYR A 651 -9.31 9.45 -15.00
CA TYR A 651 -9.42 10.79 -14.42
C TYR A 651 -10.25 10.71 -13.15
N THR A 652 -9.86 11.49 -12.14
CA THR A 652 -10.61 11.66 -10.90
C THR A 652 -10.79 13.15 -10.61
N HIS A 653 -12.02 13.56 -10.38
CA HIS A 653 -12.37 14.81 -9.73
C HIS A 653 -12.85 14.52 -8.32
N MET A 654 -12.27 15.17 -7.30
CA MET A 654 -12.54 14.87 -5.91
C MET A 654 -12.61 16.17 -5.11
N ASP A 655 -13.69 16.39 -4.39
CA ASP A 655 -13.86 17.47 -3.44
C ASP A 655 -13.95 16.91 -2.02
N SER A 656 -13.02 17.32 -1.16
CA SER A 656 -12.93 16.85 0.22
C SER A 656 -13.09 18.00 1.20
N GLU A 657 -13.77 17.75 2.32
CA GLU A 657 -14.09 18.78 3.30
C GLU A 657 -14.09 18.21 4.72
N LEU A 658 -13.54 18.96 5.67
CA LEU A 658 -13.80 18.78 7.09
C LEU A 658 -15.16 19.44 7.40
N VAL A 659 -16.19 18.62 7.58
CA VAL A 659 -17.59 19.10 7.79
C VAL A 659 -17.81 19.55 9.22
N ARG A 660 -17.25 18.81 10.19
CA ARG A 660 -17.40 19.06 11.60
C ARG A 660 -16.17 18.64 12.38
N GLY A 661 -15.86 19.36 13.45
CA GLY A 661 -14.79 19.07 14.37
C GLY A 661 -13.78 20.23 14.48
N ALA A 662 -12.75 20.01 15.29
CA ALA A 662 -11.64 20.92 15.41
C ALA A 662 -10.36 20.16 15.04
N SER A 663 -9.56 20.74 14.19
CA SER A 663 -8.24 20.21 13.86
C SER A 663 -7.23 21.37 13.90
N ASN A 664 -6.05 21.13 14.44
CA ASN A 664 -5.00 22.17 14.54
C ASN A 664 -4.53 22.69 13.18
N SER A 665 -4.92 22.07 12.08
CA SER A 665 -4.34 22.37 10.77
C SER A 665 -5.33 22.40 9.62
N VAL A 666 -6.59 22.00 9.85
CA VAL A 666 -7.66 22.06 8.87
C VAL A 666 -8.90 22.63 9.56
N ASN A 667 -9.41 23.75 9.03
CA ASN A 667 -10.66 24.34 9.54
C ASN A 667 -11.87 23.66 8.91
N VAL A 668 -13.03 23.74 9.58
CA VAL A 668 -14.30 23.35 8.99
C VAL A 668 -14.50 24.11 7.67
N GLY A 669 -14.92 23.40 6.64
CA GLY A 669 -15.06 23.89 5.27
C GLY A 669 -13.80 23.79 4.42
N GLU A 670 -12.65 23.38 4.97
CA GLU A 670 -11.41 23.23 4.22
C GLU A 670 -11.19 21.80 3.71
N SER A 671 -10.46 21.73 2.59
CA SER A 671 -10.08 20.43 2.00
C SER A 671 -9.07 19.67 2.87
N LEU A 672 -9.13 18.36 2.82
CA LEU A 672 -8.18 17.47 3.49
C LEU A 672 -6.77 17.62 2.91
N ALA A 673 -5.77 17.23 3.69
CA ALA A 673 -4.39 17.16 3.20
C ALA A 673 -4.22 16.00 2.20
N ASN A 674 -3.25 16.16 1.30
CA ASN A 674 -2.92 15.17 0.27
C ASN A 674 -4.11 14.77 -0.63
N THR A 675 -5.09 15.67 -0.80
CA THR A 675 -6.32 15.42 -1.54
C THR A 675 -6.45 16.45 -2.67
N PRO A 676 -5.78 16.23 -3.82
CA PRO A 676 -5.90 17.10 -4.97
C PRO A 676 -7.31 17.03 -5.57
N LYS A 677 -7.84 18.16 -6.04
CA LYS A 677 -9.17 18.20 -6.66
C LYS A 677 -9.23 17.41 -7.95
N ASN A 678 -8.16 17.42 -8.74
CA ASN A 678 -8.11 16.75 -10.03
C ASN A 678 -6.84 15.93 -10.15
N SER A 679 -6.97 14.71 -10.65
CA SER A 679 -5.84 13.90 -11.06
C SER A 679 -6.19 13.12 -12.32
N ALA A 680 -5.22 12.99 -13.22
CA ALA A 680 -5.36 12.24 -14.45
C ALA A 680 -4.11 11.42 -14.73
N SER A 681 -4.28 10.23 -15.25
CA SER A 681 -3.22 9.43 -15.83
C SER A 681 -3.67 8.81 -17.12
N LEU A 682 -2.80 8.78 -18.10
CA LEU A 682 -3.03 8.07 -19.35
C LEU A 682 -1.70 7.53 -19.85
N PHE A 683 -1.55 6.23 -19.84
CA PHE A 683 -0.48 5.52 -20.51
C PHE A 683 -1.03 4.87 -21.78
N THR A 684 -0.34 5.02 -22.90
CA THR A 684 -0.78 4.45 -24.18
C THR A 684 0.40 3.94 -24.99
N THR A 685 0.20 2.83 -25.68
CA THR A 685 1.18 2.26 -26.61
C THR A 685 0.52 1.94 -27.95
N TYR A 686 1.25 2.16 -29.04
CA TYR A 686 0.80 1.87 -30.40
C TYR A 686 1.91 1.13 -31.17
N ARG A 687 1.56 -0.03 -31.74
CA ARG A 687 2.47 -0.78 -32.61
C ARG A 687 2.51 -0.13 -33.99
N VAL A 688 3.51 0.73 -34.23
CA VAL A 688 3.69 1.51 -35.45
C VAL A 688 4.24 0.70 -36.61
N LEU A 689 5.03 -0.35 -36.30
CA LEU A 689 5.56 -1.33 -37.23
C LEU A 689 5.44 -2.75 -36.60
N PRO A 690 5.54 -3.84 -37.38
CA PRO A 690 5.42 -5.20 -36.83
C PRO A 690 6.31 -5.48 -35.62
N ARG A 691 7.49 -4.84 -35.54
CA ARG A 691 8.48 -5.02 -34.46
C ARG A 691 8.72 -3.76 -33.62
N LEU A 692 8.02 -2.64 -33.89
CA LEU A 692 8.22 -1.38 -33.18
C LEU A 692 6.92 -0.91 -32.53
N THR A 693 6.95 -0.81 -31.20
CA THR A 693 5.87 -0.20 -30.39
C THR A 693 6.39 1.10 -29.79
N LEU A 694 5.65 2.18 -30.01
CA LEU A 694 5.89 3.49 -29.37
C LEU A 694 4.76 3.83 -28.42
N GLY A 695 5.06 4.63 -27.41
CA GLY A 695 4.06 5.04 -26.42
C GLY A 695 4.59 6.03 -25.42
N GLY A 696 3.80 6.23 -24.37
CA GLY A 696 4.16 7.10 -23.26
C GLY A 696 3.03 7.29 -22.30
N GLY A 697 3.31 8.05 -21.25
CA GLY A 697 2.38 8.38 -20.18
C GLY A 697 2.26 9.88 -19.96
N VAL A 698 1.08 10.35 -19.59
CA VAL A 698 0.84 11.71 -19.08
C VAL A 698 0.18 11.59 -17.73
N TYR A 699 0.73 12.29 -16.74
CA TYR A 699 0.28 12.27 -15.36
C TYR A 699 0.09 13.69 -14.86
N TYR A 700 -1.14 14.07 -14.57
CA TYR A 700 -1.50 15.37 -14.04
C TYR A 700 -2.04 15.25 -12.62
N VAL A 701 -1.58 16.11 -11.74
CA VAL A 701 -2.12 16.27 -10.38
C VAL A 701 -2.28 17.75 -10.12
N SER A 702 -3.47 18.18 -9.75
CA SER A 702 -3.72 19.55 -9.34
C SER A 702 -3.08 19.84 -7.98
N ARG A 703 -2.99 21.12 -7.62
CA ARG A 703 -2.55 21.57 -6.30
C ARG A 703 -3.16 20.74 -5.19
N SER A 704 -2.32 20.33 -4.23
CA SER A 704 -2.71 19.55 -3.06
C SER A 704 -2.23 20.21 -1.79
N ASN A 705 -3.15 20.52 -0.86
CA ASN A 705 -2.78 21.10 0.42
C ASN A 705 -2.04 20.10 1.30
N GLY A 706 -1.01 20.59 1.99
CA GLY A 706 -0.29 19.82 3.00
C GLY A 706 -0.92 19.97 4.38
N GLY A 707 -0.45 19.14 5.32
CA GLY A 707 -0.57 19.33 6.74
C GLY A 707 -1.95 19.14 7.37
N ASN A 708 -2.18 17.97 7.92
CA ASN A 708 -3.14 17.77 9.01
C ASN A 708 -2.45 17.86 10.38
N GLN A 709 -1.17 18.13 10.46
CA GLN A 709 -0.42 17.99 11.69
C GLN A 709 0.40 19.23 11.95
N GLY A 710 -0.04 20.03 12.92
CA GLY A 710 0.75 21.04 13.58
C GLY A 710 1.38 22.11 12.68
N GLY A 711 0.86 22.27 11.48
CA GLY A 711 1.28 23.32 10.56
C GLY A 711 0.80 24.67 11.00
N ALA A 712 1.44 25.73 10.55
CA ALA A 712 0.88 27.07 10.60
C ALA A 712 -0.56 26.97 10.11
N GLY A 713 -1.51 27.32 10.93
CA GLY A 713 -2.94 27.08 10.90
C GLY A 713 -3.62 26.91 9.55
N GLY A 714 -4.82 26.42 9.56
CA GLY A 714 -5.69 26.36 8.39
C GLY A 714 -5.85 27.69 7.68
N GLY A 715 -6.64 27.73 6.62
CA GLY A 715 -6.92 28.92 5.87
C GLY A 715 -5.90 29.24 4.76
N THR A 716 -5.78 30.48 4.42
CA THR A 716 -4.95 30.97 3.32
C THR A 716 -3.45 30.72 3.46
N ASN A 717 -3.01 30.38 4.65
CA ASN A 717 -1.60 30.16 4.98
C ASN A 717 -1.16 28.69 4.94
N ARG A 718 -2.01 27.78 4.47
CA ARG A 718 -1.62 26.37 4.31
C ARG A 718 -0.56 26.22 3.23
N ILE A 719 0.48 25.45 3.57
CA ILE A 719 1.44 24.98 2.58
C ILE A 719 0.75 24.03 1.59
N TYR A 720 1.29 23.93 0.38
CA TYR A 720 0.74 23.04 -0.63
C TYR A 720 1.82 22.52 -1.58
N ALA A 721 1.60 21.34 -2.13
CA ALA A 721 2.29 20.87 -3.32
C ALA A 721 1.65 21.54 -4.54
N PRO A 722 2.41 22.29 -5.36
CA PRO A 722 1.91 22.86 -6.61
C PRO A 722 1.39 21.80 -7.57
N GLU A 723 0.53 22.19 -8.49
CA GLU A 723 0.12 21.32 -9.58
C GLU A 723 1.29 20.98 -10.48
N TYR A 724 1.24 19.82 -11.12
CA TYR A 724 2.25 19.40 -12.07
C TYR A 724 1.68 18.51 -13.17
N THR A 725 2.41 18.48 -14.30
CA THR A 725 2.18 17.53 -15.38
C THR A 725 3.49 16.85 -15.72
N ARG A 726 3.56 15.55 -15.49
CA ARG A 726 4.70 14.70 -15.86
C ARG A 726 4.37 13.98 -17.16
N VAL A 727 5.35 13.91 -18.06
CA VAL A 727 5.26 13.16 -19.32
C VAL A 727 6.36 12.08 -19.32
N ASP A 728 5.98 10.85 -19.65
CA ASP A 728 6.87 9.73 -19.83
C ASP A 728 6.86 9.27 -21.29
N ALA A 729 7.99 8.76 -21.79
CA ALA A 729 8.11 8.20 -23.13
C ALA A 729 8.46 6.70 -23.05
N TYR A 730 7.97 5.96 -24.03
CA TYR A 730 8.16 4.52 -24.16
C TYR A 730 8.46 4.12 -25.59
N ALA A 731 9.41 3.21 -25.78
CA ALA A 731 9.65 2.54 -27.05
C ALA A 731 10.06 1.08 -26.78
N ALA A 732 9.55 0.15 -27.58
CA ALA A 732 9.99 -1.25 -27.56
C ALA A 732 10.23 -1.74 -28.98
N TYR A 733 11.33 -2.46 -29.17
CA TYR A 733 11.71 -3.04 -30.44
C TYR A 733 12.00 -4.53 -30.29
N ASP A 734 11.27 -5.37 -31.02
CA ASP A 734 11.47 -6.81 -31.04
C ASP A 734 12.64 -7.14 -31.96
N LEU A 735 13.79 -7.51 -31.38
CA LEU A 735 14.99 -7.92 -32.09
C LEU A 735 14.77 -9.25 -32.79
N THR A 736 14.17 -10.19 -32.05
CA THR A 736 13.76 -11.53 -32.51
C THR A 736 12.39 -11.85 -31.88
N ASP A 737 11.86 -13.03 -32.13
CA ASP A 737 10.63 -13.50 -31.48
C ASP A 737 10.81 -13.79 -29.98
N THR A 738 12.07 -13.92 -29.53
CA THR A 738 12.44 -14.21 -28.13
C THR A 738 13.23 -13.09 -27.44
N ALA A 739 13.58 -12.02 -28.14
CA ALA A 739 14.39 -10.94 -27.60
C ALA A 739 13.83 -9.57 -27.98
N SER A 740 13.70 -8.68 -27.01
CA SER A 740 13.25 -7.29 -27.23
C SER A 740 14.09 -6.29 -26.44
N LEU A 741 14.21 -5.08 -26.99
CA LEU A 741 14.75 -3.92 -26.30
C LEU A 741 13.61 -2.98 -25.91
N ARG A 742 13.62 -2.49 -24.68
CA ARG A 742 12.65 -1.53 -24.16
C ARG A 742 13.38 -0.29 -23.63
N LEU A 743 12.98 0.87 -24.10
CA LEU A 743 13.41 2.18 -23.62
C LEU A 743 12.24 2.82 -22.85
N ASN A 744 12.47 3.15 -21.59
CA ASN A 744 11.59 3.99 -20.79
C ASN A 744 12.30 5.30 -20.46
N VAL A 745 11.61 6.43 -20.64
CA VAL A 745 12.08 7.75 -20.19
C VAL A 745 11.02 8.32 -19.25
N LYS A 746 11.26 8.19 -17.96
CA LYS A 746 10.41 8.78 -16.91
C LYS A 746 10.69 10.27 -16.80
N ASN A 747 9.64 11.10 -16.63
CA ASN A 747 9.75 12.56 -16.56
C ASN A 747 10.55 13.16 -17.74
N ALA A 748 10.15 12.83 -18.97
CA ALA A 748 10.89 13.19 -20.18
C ALA A 748 11.09 14.72 -20.34
N GLY A 749 10.15 15.52 -19.83
CA GLY A 749 10.24 16.99 -19.79
C GLY A 749 11.19 17.54 -18.74
N ASP A 750 11.76 16.69 -17.87
CA ASP A 750 12.55 17.07 -16.69
C ASP A 750 11.82 18.08 -15.78
N GLU A 751 10.48 17.91 -15.66
CA GLU A 751 9.66 18.77 -14.81
C GLU A 751 10.14 18.69 -13.37
N ARG A 752 10.30 19.85 -12.74
CA ARG A 752 10.64 19.96 -11.33
C ARG A 752 9.37 20.18 -10.52
N TYR A 753 8.92 19.19 -9.80
CA TYR A 753 7.69 19.28 -9.02
C TYR A 753 7.86 18.71 -7.60
N ILE A 754 6.90 19.03 -6.75
CA ILE A 754 6.79 18.52 -5.38
C ILE A 754 5.71 17.43 -5.39
N MET A 755 6.05 16.22 -4.97
CA MET A 755 5.10 15.11 -4.92
C MET A 755 4.09 15.30 -3.80
N ARG A 756 4.53 15.78 -2.65
CA ARG A 756 3.72 15.97 -1.44
C ARG A 756 4.41 16.93 -0.47
N THR A 757 3.62 17.45 0.46
CA THR A 757 4.13 18.25 1.59
C THR A 757 3.68 17.63 2.89
N ASN A 758 4.53 17.68 3.90
CA ASN A 758 4.23 17.21 5.25
C ASN A 758 4.18 18.36 6.23
N GLY A 759 2.97 18.77 6.55
CA GLY A 759 2.69 19.72 7.61
C GLY A 759 3.63 20.93 7.60
N VAL A 760 4.30 21.14 8.72
CA VAL A 760 5.28 22.21 8.97
C VAL A 760 6.72 21.78 8.73
N HIS A 761 6.96 20.55 8.34
CA HIS A 761 8.29 19.96 8.40
C HIS A 761 9.04 20.08 7.08
N HIS A 762 8.52 19.49 6.01
CA HIS A 762 9.25 19.34 4.75
C HIS A 762 8.34 19.16 3.54
N ALA A 763 8.93 19.16 2.38
CA ALA A 763 8.30 18.82 1.12
C ALA A 763 9.17 17.81 0.36
N ASP A 764 8.56 16.79 -0.26
CA ASP A 764 9.26 15.75 -0.99
C ASP A 764 9.39 16.15 -2.47
N PRO A 765 10.60 16.44 -2.96
CA PRO A 765 10.83 16.71 -4.37
C PRO A 765 10.70 15.41 -5.18
N ALA A 766 10.19 15.54 -6.39
CA ALA A 766 10.12 14.43 -7.33
C ALA A 766 11.49 14.12 -7.94
N PRO A 767 11.71 12.85 -8.37
CA PRO A 767 12.85 12.50 -9.18
C PRO A 767 12.91 13.32 -10.48
N GLY A 768 14.11 13.58 -10.97
CA GLY A 768 14.38 14.18 -12.27
C GLY A 768 14.04 13.24 -13.42
N ARG A 769 14.48 13.61 -14.63
CA ARG A 769 14.37 12.74 -15.80
C ARG A 769 15.29 11.53 -15.63
N ALA A 770 14.73 10.34 -15.82
CA ALA A 770 15.46 9.06 -15.84
C ALA A 770 15.19 8.31 -17.14
N ALA A 771 16.24 7.80 -17.75
CA ALA A 771 16.13 6.96 -18.94
C ALA A 771 16.71 5.57 -18.65
N THR A 772 15.95 4.50 -18.98
CA THR A 772 16.36 3.11 -18.78
C THR A 772 16.21 2.32 -20.09
N LEU A 773 17.23 1.56 -20.44
CA LEU A 773 17.23 0.61 -21.57
C LEU A 773 17.27 -0.81 -21.01
N THR A 774 16.27 -1.61 -21.31
CA THR A 774 16.13 -2.99 -20.82
C THR A 774 16.13 -3.97 -21.98
N LEU A 775 17.02 -4.96 -21.92
CA LEU A 775 16.96 -6.15 -22.77
C LEU A 775 16.07 -7.19 -22.08
N ASN A 776 15.06 -7.67 -22.80
CA ASN A 776 14.20 -8.76 -22.34
C ASN A 776 14.41 -9.98 -23.25
N LEU A 777 14.60 -11.13 -22.61
CA LEU A 777 14.74 -12.43 -23.27
C LEU A 777 13.66 -13.35 -22.74
N ARG A 778 13.00 -14.13 -23.64
CA ARG A 778 11.97 -15.09 -23.27
C ARG A 778 12.17 -16.39 -24.05
N PHE A 779 12.26 -17.49 -23.34
CA PHE A 779 12.49 -18.84 -23.87
C PHE A 779 11.35 -19.77 -23.52
#